data_8a86ea18827a36eba457cb790fe97779
#
_entry.id   8a86ea18827a36eba457cb790fe97779
#
_cell.length_a   1.000
_cell.length_b   1.000
_cell.length_c   1.000
_cell.angle_alpha   90.00
_cell.angle_beta   90.00
_cell.angle_gamma   90.00
#
_symmetry.space_group_name_H-M   'P 1'
#
loop_
_entity.id
_entity.type
_entity.pdbx_description
1 polymer ?
#
loop_
_entity_poly.entity_id
_entity_poly.type
_entity_poly.pdbx_seq_one_letter_code
_entity_poly.pdbx_strand_id
1 'polypeptide(L)'
;MNTATAITLVAVDCAYPELAAKALARSAAALPVARTLLLTDRDIAHAGVEVQRIAPIRSRAAYSQFVLKDLGAHITTDYALVVQWDGYVIDGDAWADEFWNDDYIGARWPHVQGEFRVGNGGFSLRSKKLLDALRDDAITLGEDNEDEAICIRHRELLESKHGIVFANERVADRFAFDVSRPNGPTLGFHGVFNFWQVLSDEELITFSRTAPEAIAEGLGFGALCRNLVDLKRIDVAREFVTRRLASVPGDVLGLDLRARLDALRAPAVAATAPVAAIKAPASRNDPCPCGSGKRYKECHGKVGAASSGAAGAPPTINVEVVLAEALQLHEQGNVQAAIERYARVLQQEPENPTALHYAGLSQYQSGQPSAALELMWRSVRLFDQEPEFFSNISAAAWTAGRYDEGRWAAERALTLNPDHVGALNNLGFNLRSLNDITGSLAAFDRALQLAPAFDYARWNRTFSLLANGDYAQGFADYELRLKFPQTQPSGKIPAAPMWKGVAPAATTHGGPPRTLLMCEQGLGDTFMFARFVPLVLARGFDVTFAVKRSQVALMQQSFPDVKVITVGQHEAMTFDCWAALWSLPAALGITLANLPAPSRFLQTRAEDVARWRERLAAVAAGSQTRPSPAADSSAVRGEPVEPRALRIGLVWQGQFAGQDNQMAERSIPPRLMQRLVEAHPEHTWVSLQHGAPPLATAKVIDWTADTVEFTQMAALIDALDLVISIDTGAAHLAAALGAKTWVLLREAGDWRYGVSGDTCAWSPTMQLFRQDRARRWEPVLASVSEALRAQT
;
A
#
# COMPACT_ATOMS: atom_id res chain seq x y z
N MET A 1 12.65 -4.43 22.75
CA MET A 1 12.58 -3.76 24.09
C MET A 1 11.37 -4.26 24.83
N ASN A 2 11.22 -3.95 26.14
CA ASN A 2 10.04 -4.32 26.91
C ASN A 2 9.27 -3.04 27.30
N THR A 3 7.98 -2.98 27.03
CA THR A 3 7.12 -1.82 27.32
C THR A 3 7.16 -1.46 28.82
N ALA A 4 7.18 -2.46 29.70
CA ALA A 4 7.23 -2.29 31.17
C ALA A 4 8.49 -1.57 31.68
N THR A 5 9.54 -1.43 30.87
CA THR A 5 10.79 -0.75 31.28
C THR A 5 11.15 0.43 30.39
N ALA A 6 10.64 0.48 29.15
CA ALA A 6 11.05 1.42 28.12
C ALA A 6 10.07 2.60 27.88
N ILE A 7 8.83 2.54 28.42
CA ILE A 7 7.80 3.52 28.14
C ILE A 7 7.40 4.31 29.38
N THR A 8 7.39 5.63 29.27
CA THR A 8 6.58 6.51 30.12
C THR A 8 5.26 6.80 29.42
N LEU A 9 4.15 6.35 30.00
CA LEU A 9 2.80 6.76 29.59
C LEU A 9 2.53 8.13 30.17
N VAL A 10 2.24 9.13 29.32
CA VAL A 10 2.16 10.52 29.76
C VAL A 10 0.96 11.25 29.19
N ALA A 11 0.30 12.05 30.02
CA ALA A 11 -0.67 13.06 29.61
C ALA A 11 -0.28 14.43 30.14
N VAL A 12 -0.55 15.47 29.33
CA VAL A 12 -0.39 16.88 29.69
C VAL A 12 -1.77 17.51 29.67
N ASP A 13 -2.36 17.80 30.80
CA ASP A 13 -3.73 18.34 30.87
C ASP A 13 -3.96 19.24 32.07
N CYS A 14 -4.19 20.53 31.81
CA CYS A 14 -4.59 21.53 32.80
C CYS A 14 -6.08 21.87 32.69
N ALA A 15 -6.79 21.37 31.68
CA ALA A 15 -8.21 21.64 31.44
C ALA A 15 -9.09 20.59 32.13
N TYR A 16 -8.80 19.30 31.83
CA TYR A 16 -9.59 18.14 32.30
C TYR A 16 -8.71 17.04 32.93
N PRO A 17 -7.87 17.37 33.92
CA PRO A 17 -6.87 16.44 34.47
C PRO A 17 -7.48 15.18 35.09
N GLU A 18 -8.71 15.23 35.59
CA GLU A 18 -9.41 14.05 36.12
C GLU A 18 -9.81 13.07 34.98
N LEU A 19 -10.14 13.57 33.79
CA LEU A 19 -10.40 12.73 32.61
C LEU A 19 -9.11 12.16 32.07
N ALA A 20 -8.04 12.97 32.00
CA ALA A 20 -6.71 12.51 31.59
C ALA A 20 -6.15 11.44 32.53
N ALA A 21 -6.35 11.58 33.83
CA ALA A 21 -5.95 10.55 34.81
C ALA A 21 -6.69 9.21 34.58
N LYS A 22 -7.98 9.25 34.26
CA LYS A 22 -8.74 8.04 33.89
C LYS A 22 -8.21 7.38 32.61
N ALA A 23 -7.91 8.17 31.57
CA ALA A 23 -7.32 7.66 30.32
C ALA A 23 -5.96 7.01 30.56
N LEU A 24 -5.11 7.64 31.38
CA LEU A 24 -3.83 7.08 31.82
C LEU A 24 -3.99 5.75 32.57
N ALA A 25 -4.89 5.71 33.57
CA ALA A 25 -5.11 4.49 34.35
C ALA A 25 -5.66 3.35 33.48
N ARG A 26 -6.56 3.66 32.54
CA ARG A 26 -7.10 2.68 31.59
C ARG A 26 -6.02 2.14 30.66
N SER A 27 -5.17 3.01 30.13
CA SER A 27 -4.04 2.63 29.30
C SER A 27 -3.02 1.76 30.05
N ALA A 28 -2.68 2.12 31.29
CA ALA A 28 -1.73 1.37 32.11
C ALA A 28 -2.27 -0.02 32.52
N ALA A 29 -3.59 -0.17 32.63
CA ALA A 29 -4.23 -1.46 32.84
C ALA A 29 -4.17 -2.39 31.61
N ALA A 30 -4.20 -1.81 30.41
CA ALA A 30 -4.14 -2.56 29.15
C ALA A 30 -2.70 -2.86 28.72
N LEU A 31 -1.76 -1.94 28.93
CA LEU A 31 -0.36 -2.05 28.50
C LEU A 31 0.58 -1.81 29.68
N PRO A 32 1.40 -2.80 30.12
CA PRO A 32 2.41 -2.59 31.13
C PRO A 32 3.45 -1.55 30.71
N VAL A 33 3.67 -0.52 31.52
CA VAL A 33 4.60 0.59 31.26
C VAL A 33 5.49 0.86 32.47
N ALA A 34 6.66 1.49 32.26
CA ALA A 34 7.60 1.81 33.32
C ALA A 34 7.08 2.88 34.29
N ARG A 35 6.33 3.86 33.79
CA ARG A 35 5.84 5.00 34.54
C ARG A 35 4.55 5.50 33.92
N THR A 36 3.60 5.90 34.76
CA THR A 36 2.33 6.55 34.35
C THR A 36 2.29 7.96 34.92
N LEU A 37 2.39 8.99 34.09
CA LEU A 37 2.66 10.38 34.48
C LEU A 37 1.56 11.32 33.97
N LEU A 38 0.99 12.10 34.88
CA LEU A 38 0.14 13.23 34.55
C LEU A 38 0.86 14.57 34.83
N LEU A 39 1.01 15.40 33.82
CA LEU A 39 1.54 16.76 33.94
C LEU A 39 0.38 17.74 33.98
N THR A 40 0.16 18.44 35.12
CA THR A 40 -0.98 19.35 35.31
C THR A 40 -0.64 20.45 36.30
N ASP A 41 -1.42 21.51 36.31
CA ASP A 41 -1.29 22.61 37.29
C ASP A 41 -2.17 22.41 38.55
N ARG A 42 -2.88 21.28 38.65
CA ARG A 42 -3.81 20.97 39.73
C ARG A 42 -3.28 19.86 40.64
N ASP A 43 -3.70 19.94 41.91
CA ASP A 43 -3.46 18.85 42.87
C ASP A 43 -4.63 17.87 42.79
N ILE A 44 -4.41 16.79 42.04
CA ILE A 44 -5.33 15.65 41.96
C ILE A 44 -4.63 14.39 42.39
N ALA A 45 -5.40 13.39 42.83
CA ALA A 45 -4.90 12.06 43.13
C ALA A 45 -5.69 11.01 42.38
N HIS A 46 -4.99 10.11 41.70
CA HIS A 46 -5.57 8.95 41.03
C HIS A 46 -4.68 7.73 41.26
N ALA A 47 -5.28 6.61 41.65
CA ALA A 47 -4.53 5.39 41.91
C ALA A 47 -3.71 4.94 40.69
N GLY A 48 -2.41 4.69 40.89
CA GLY A 48 -1.52 4.23 39.83
C GLY A 48 -1.04 5.30 38.86
N VAL A 49 -1.38 6.59 39.10
CA VAL A 49 -0.93 7.73 38.29
C VAL A 49 -0.05 8.65 39.12
N GLU A 50 1.17 8.88 38.69
CA GLU A 50 2.05 9.89 39.26
C GLU A 50 1.62 11.26 38.74
N VAL A 51 1.40 12.22 39.62
CA VAL A 51 1.02 13.58 39.26
C VAL A 51 2.20 14.51 39.51
N GLN A 52 2.63 15.21 38.45
CA GLN A 52 3.69 16.22 38.52
C GLN A 52 3.13 17.60 38.15
N ARG A 53 3.34 18.57 39.03
CA ARG A 53 2.90 19.94 38.80
C ARG A 53 3.75 20.65 37.75
N ILE A 54 3.07 21.33 36.83
CA ILE A 54 3.66 22.22 35.81
C ILE A 54 3.01 23.61 35.87
N ALA A 55 3.57 24.56 35.15
CA ALA A 55 2.95 25.87 34.97
C ALA A 55 1.59 25.71 34.25
N PRO A 56 0.61 26.59 34.60
CA PRO A 56 -0.73 26.53 33.99
C PRO A 56 -0.70 26.66 32.46
N ILE A 57 -1.27 25.72 31.75
CA ILE A 57 -1.47 25.73 30.29
C ILE A 57 -2.93 26.14 30.04
N ARG A 58 -3.13 27.27 29.36
CA ARG A 58 -4.48 27.88 29.17
C ARG A 58 -4.89 28.04 27.71
N SER A 59 -4.06 27.63 26.77
CA SER A 59 -4.36 27.68 25.33
C SER A 59 -3.76 26.50 24.58
N ARG A 60 -4.29 26.21 23.40
CA ARG A 60 -3.78 25.18 22.51
C ARG A 60 -2.33 25.47 22.11
N ALA A 61 -2.01 26.72 21.78
CA ALA A 61 -0.64 27.12 21.44
C ALA A 61 0.34 26.89 22.60
N ALA A 62 -0.05 27.20 23.86
CA ALA A 62 0.78 26.93 25.03
C ALA A 62 0.97 25.42 25.27
N TYR A 63 -0.06 24.61 25.01
CA TYR A 63 0.04 23.15 25.04
C TYR A 63 1.02 22.64 24.00
N SER A 64 0.86 23.05 22.74
CA SER A 64 1.73 22.64 21.65
C SER A 64 3.18 23.08 21.90
N GLN A 65 3.41 24.29 22.42
CA GLN A 65 4.73 24.78 22.80
C GLN A 65 5.36 23.93 23.92
N PHE A 66 4.61 23.59 24.95
CA PHE A 66 5.07 22.74 26.03
C PHE A 66 5.44 21.35 25.54
N VAL A 67 4.57 20.72 24.74
CA VAL A 67 4.80 19.37 24.20
C VAL A 67 6.00 19.36 23.26
N LEU A 68 6.20 20.44 22.49
CA LEU A 68 7.33 20.57 21.57
C LEU A 68 8.66 20.76 22.29
N LYS A 69 8.72 21.61 23.35
CA LYS A 69 9.98 22.04 23.96
C LYS A 69 10.27 21.46 25.35
N ASP A 70 9.24 21.28 26.15
CA ASP A 70 9.41 21.01 27.57
C ASP A 70 9.10 19.57 27.98
N LEU A 71 8.23 18.85 27.24
CA LEU A 71 7.83 17.48 27.54
C LEU A 71 9.02 16.55 27.73
N GLY A 72 10.06 16.70 26.90
CA GLY A 72 11.25 15.84 26.93
C GLY A 72 12.03 15.89 28.26
N ALA A 73 11.89 16.98 29.03
CA ALA A 73 12.52 17.12 30.35
C ALA A 73 11.88 16.22 31.42
N HIS A 74 10.63 15.80 31.22
CA HIS A 74 9.85 14.96 32.14
C HIS A 74 9.95 13.47 31.84
N ILE A 75 10.56 13.09 30.70
CA ILE A 75 10.66 11.71 30.19
C ILE A 75 12.07 11.17 30.45
N THR A 76 12.14 10.09 31.23
CA THR A 76 13.40 9.42 31.61
C THR A 76 13.57 8.05 30.98
N THR A 77 12.55 7.56 30.29
CA THR A 77 12.53 6.29 29.54
C THR A 77 12.90 6.51 28.08
N ASP A 78 13.13 5.43 27.34
CA ASP A 78 13.49 5.48 25.91
C ASP A 78 12.36 6.05 25.04
N TYR A 79 11.10 5.87 25.49
CA TYR A 79 9.91 6.33 24.78
C TYR A 79 8.90 7.00 25.71
N ALA A 80 8.15 7.94 25.18
CA ALA A 80 6.92 8.48 25.75
C ALA A 80 5.73 8.02 24.90
N LEU A 81 4.74 7.39 25.53
CA LEU A 81 3.42 7.20 24.93
C LEU A 81 2.52 8.33 25.43
N VAL A 82 2.31 9.30 24.55
CA VAL A 82 1.45 10.46 24.83
C VAL A 82 0.00 10.05 24.64
N VAL A 83 -0.83 10.32 25.63
CA VAL A 83 -2.29 10.09 25.59
C VAL A 83 -3.02 11.37 25.99
N GLN A 84 -4.24 11.52 25.53
CA GLN A 84 -5.15 12.57 25.94
C GLN A 84 -6.39 11.99 26.60
N TRP A 85 -7.23 12.81 27.20
CA TRP A 85 -8.44 12.34 27.89
C TRP A 85 -9.42 11.59 26.97
N ASP A 86 -9.36 11.84 25.68
CA ASP A 86 -10.18 11.24 24.60
C ASP A 86 -9.38 10.31 23.68
N GLY A 87 -8.18 9.86 24.10
CA GLY A 87 -7.37 8.91 23.37
C GLY A 87 -6.51 8.07 24.31
N TYR A 88 -6.67 6.74 24.27
CA TYR A 88 -5.98 5.81 25.19
C TYR A 88 -5.82 4.41 24.58
N VAL A 89 -5.01 3.57 25.24
CA VAL A 89 -4.81 2.17 24.84
C VAL A 89 -6.10 1.37 25.05
N ILE A 90 -6.51 0.64 24.02
CA ILE A 90 -7.71 -0.22 24.05
C ILE A 90 -7.38 -1.71 24.01
N ASP A 91 -6.28 -2.08 23.36
CA ASP A 91 -5.84 -3.47 23.22
C ASP A 91 -4.32 -3.54 23.35
N GLY A 92 -3.83 -3.90 24.53
CA GLY A 92 -2.39 -4.03 24.78
C GLY A 92 -1.73 -5.18 24.02
N ASP A 93 -2.49 -6.23 23.67
CA ASP A 93 -1.98 -7.36 22.90
C ASP A 93 -1.71 -6.98 21.43
N ALA A 94 -2.27 -5.87 20.97
CA ALA A 94 -1.96 -5.28 19.66
C ALA A 94 -0.60 -4.58 19.62
N TRP A 95 0.15 -4.49 20.72
CA TRP A 95 1.51 -3.98 20.71
C TRP A 95 2.38 -4.80 19.77
N ALA A 96 3.13 -4.14 18.91
CA ALA A 96 4.01 -4.79 17.94
C ALA A 96 5.47 -4.35 18.15
N ASP A 97 6.40 -5.31 18.10
CA ASP A 97 7.85 -5.03 18.23
C ASP A 97 8.37 -4.07 17.18
N GLU A 98 7.71 -3.96 16.05
CA GLU A 98 8.06 -3.00 14.99
C GLU A 98 7.91 -1.54 15.43
N PHE A 99 7.08 -1.23 16.44
CA PHE A 99 6.91 0.13 16.97
C PHE A 99 8.21 0.70 17.57
N TRP A 100 9.15 -0.17 18.00
CA TRP A 100 10.46 0.25 18.48
C TRP A 100 11.39 0.80 17.39
N ASN A 101 11.02 0.66 16.12
CA ASN A 101 11.84 1.08 15.00
C ASN A 101 11.62 2.54 14.60
N ASP A 102 10.58 3.17 15.12
CA ASP A 102 10.19 4.53 14.76
C ASP A 102 10.38 5.49 15.93
N ASP A 103 10.80 6.70 15.62
CA ASP A 103 10.96 7.77 16.62
C ASP A 103 9.63 8.53 16.84
N TYR A 104 8.71 8.46 15.85
CA TYR A 104 7.35 9.01 15.95
C TYR A 104 6.33 8.10 15.30
N ILE A 105 5.29 7.72 16.07
CA ILE A 105 4.10 7.03 15.56
C ILE A 105 2.87 7.77 16.06
N GLY A 106 1.94 8.10 15.18
CA GLY A 106 0.61 8.61 15.49
C GLY A 106 -0.41 8.01 14.54
N ALA A 107 -1.70 8.35 14.69
CA ALA A 107 -2.72 7.90 13.77
C ALA A 107 -2.55 8.51 12.37
N ARG A 108 -3.06 7.82 11.38
CA ARG A 108 -3.02 8.29 10.00
C ARG A 108 -3.96 9.48 9.77
N TRP A 109 -3.47 10.47 9.01
CA TRP A 109 -4.25 11.61 8.53
C TRP A 109 -4.82 11.34 7.13
N PRO A 110 -6.12 11.06 6.96
CA PRO A 110 -6.71 10.74 5.66
C PRO A 110 -6.76 11.95 4.71
N HIS A 111 -6.69 13.17 5.23
CA HIS A 111 -6.75 14.42 4.47
C HIS A 111 -5.39 14.90 3.95
N VAL A 112 -4.27 14.33 4.42
CA VAL A 112 -2.92 14.63 3.95
C VAL A 112 -2.54 13.63 2.87
N GLN A 113 -1.93 14.08 1.77
CA GLN A 113 -1.44 13.22 0.70
C GLN A 113 0.07 12.99 0.76
N GLY A 114 0.55 11.88 0.18
CA GLY A 114 1.97 11.55 0.13
C GLY A 114 2.49 10.97 1.45
N GLU A 115 3.77 11.14 1.69
CA GLU A 115 4.52 10.54 2.80
C GLU A 115 4.31 11.19 4.18
N PHE A 116 3.63 12.33 4.24
CA PHE A 116 3.33 13.06 5.47
C PHE A 116 2.00 12.64 6.13
N ARG A 117 1.45 11.48 5.76
CA ARG A 117 0.12 11.02 6.17
C ARG A 117 0.05 10.48 7.61
N VAL A 118 1.16 10.38 8.31
CA VAL A 118 1.21 9.93 9.71
C VAL A 118 1.49 11.12 10.61
N GLY A 119 0.59 11.39 11.53
CA GLY A 119 0.66 12.50 12.46
C GLY A 119 -0.14 12.22 13.72
N ASN A 120 -1.04 13.08 14.12
CA ASN A 120 -1.90 13.03 15.32
C ASN A 120 -1.16 12.92 16.65
N GLY A 121 -1.04 14.07 17.34
CA GLY A 121 -0.32 14.19 18.61
C GLY A 121 -1.07 13.63 19.82
N GLY A 122 -2.40 13.47 19.74
CA GLY A 122 -3.25 13.14 20.87
C GLY A 122 -3.14 11.69 21.37
N PHE A 123 -2.73 10.78 20.48
CA PHE A 123 -2.27 9.44 20.84
C PHE A 123 -1.04 9.12 19.98
N SER A 124 0.15 9.22 20.58
CA SER A 124 1.39 9.08 19.82
C SER A 124 2.52 8.47 20.65
N LEU A 125 3.35 7.63 20.01
CA LEU A 125 4.61 7.14 20.53
C LEU A 125 5.75 8.05 20.06
N ARG A 126 6.57 8.52 20.98
CA ARG A 126 7.69 9.44 20.71
C ARG A 126 8.96 8.94 21.39
N SER A 127 10.03 8.75 20.64
CA SER A 127 11.31 8.36 21.23
C SER A 127 11.93 9.52 22.04
N LYS A 128 12.76 9.18 23.00
CA LYS A 128 13.56 10.17 23.73
C LYS A 128 14.48 10.94 22.79
N LYS A 129 14.99 10.28 21.76
CA LYS A 129 15.78 10.89 20.69
C LYS A 129 15.02 12.01 19.97
N LEU A 130 13.74 11.77 19.62
CA LEU A 130 12.88 12.81 19.04
C LEU A 130 12.64 13.95 20.03
N LEU A 131 12.26 13.64 21.28
CA LEU A 131 11.98 14.67 22.30
C LEU A 131 13.21 15.55 22.56
N ASP A 132 14.41 15.02 22.51
CA ASP A 132 15.64 15.79 22.63
C ASP A 132 15.93 16.61 21.37
N ALA A 133 15.68 16.07 20.16
CA ALA A 133 15.83 16.79 18.90
C ALA A 133 14.89 17.98 18.79
N LEU A 134 13.67 17.90 19.34
CA LEU A 134 12.69 18.98 19.33
C LEU A 134 13.13 20.22 20.12
N ARG A 135 14.16 20.13 20.95
CA ARG A 135 14.74 21.27 21.68
C ARG A 135 15.63 22.16 20.80
N ASP A 136 15.96 21.73 19.58
CA ASP A 136 16.70 22.53 18.60
C ASP A 136 15.98 23.86 18.35
N ASP A 137 16.72 24.99 18.44
CA ASP A 137 16.15 26.34 18.28
C ASP A 137 15.56 26.58 16.87
N ALA A 138 16.01 25.83 15.86
CA ALA A 138 15.46 25.90 14.51
C ALA A 138 14.05 25.28 14.40
N ILE A 139 13.62 24.49 15.38
CA ILE A 139 12.29 23.87 15.42
C ILE A 139 11.35 24.79 16.21
N THR A 140 10.42 25.43 15.52
CA THR A 140 9.48 26.40 16.09
C THR A 140 8.04 26.00 15.82
N LEU A 141 7.11 26.39 16.69
CA LEU A 141 5.70 26.04 16.55
C LEU A 141 5.02 26.78 15.36
N GLY A 142 5.30 28.05 15.16
CA GLY A 142 4.60 28.90 14.18
C GLY A 142 3.11 29.02 14.50
N GLU A 143 2.26 28.89 13.47
CA GLU A 143 0.79 28.88 13.60
C GLU A 143 0.22 27.46 13.70
N ASP A 144 1.06 26.41 13.59
CA ASP A 144 0.65 25.02 13.57
C ASP A 144 0.40 24.48 14.98
N ASN A 145 -0.17 23.26 15.01
CA ASN A 145 -0.11 22.40 16.19
C ASN A 145 1.25 21.70 16.28
N GLU A 146 1.57 21.12 17.42
CA GLU A 146 2.86 20.44 17.60
C GLU A 146 3.03 19.24 16.67
N ASP A 147 1.97 18.50 16.37
CA ASP A 147 2.00 17.35 15.48
C ASP A 147 2.21 17.76 14.01
N GLU A 148 1.57 18.84 13.56
CA GLU A 148 1.83 19.43 12.24
C GLU A 148 3.24 20.01 12.16
N ALA A 149 3.71 20.68 13.20
CA ALA A 149 5.07 21.20 13.28
C ALA A 149 6.10 20.06 13.20
N ILE A 150 5.90 18.95 13.90
CA ILE A 150 6.80 17.79 13.90
C ILE A 150 6.70 17.02 12.58
N CYS A 151 5.48 16.64 12.17
CA CYS A 151 5.28 15.67 11.11
C CYS A 151 5.27 16.26 9.70
N ILE A 152 5.09 17.57 9.55
CA ILE A 152 5.04 18.25 8.25
C ILE A 152 6.12 19.33 8.16
N ARG A 153 6.05 20.39 8.97
CA ARG A 153 6.87 21.57 8.82
C ARG A 153 8.37 21.30 9.03
N HIS A 154 8.72 20.61 10.10
CA HIS A 154 10.12 20.36 10.48
C HIS A 154 10.59 18.93 10.20
N ARG A 155 9.76 18.12 9.54
CA ARG A 155 10.07 16.72 9.29
C ARG A 155 11.40 16.55 8.58
N GLU A 156 11.63 17.29 7.51
CA GLU A 156 12.89 17.22 6.75
C GLU A 156 14.11 17.54 7.61
N LEU A 157 14.02 18.57 8.47
CA LEU A 157 15.08 18.92 9.41
C LEU A 157 15.30 17.80 10.44
N LEU A 158 14.23 17.24 11.00
CA LEU A 158 14.28 16.15 11.97
C LEU A 158 14.90 14.89 11.36
N GLU A 159 14.51 14.53 10.15
CA GLU A 159 15.06 13.38 9.44
C GLU A 159 16.52 13.60 9.02
N SER A 160 16.86 14.76 8.45
CA SER A 160 18.19 15.00 7.86
C SER A 160 19.25 15.32 8.90
N LYS A 161 18.95 16.18 9.90
CA LYS A 161 19.91 16.63 10.92
C LYS A 161 19.96 15.71 12.12
N HIS A 162 18.79 15.22 12.56
CA HIS A 162 18.68 14.44 13.81
C HIS A 162 18.46 12.95 13.58
N GLY A 163 18.29 12.52 12.32
CA GLY A 163 18.10 11.12 11.96
C GLY A 163 16.81 10.52 12.54
N ILE A 164 15.77 11.34 12.71
CA ILE A 164 14.46 10.90 13.24
C ILE A 164 13.75 10.05 12.20
N VAL A 165 13.16 8.96 12.65
CA VAL A 165 12.40 8.02 11.82
C VAL A 165 10.92 8.15 12.15
N PHE A 166 10.11 8.42 11.12
CA PHE A 166 8.66 8.49 11.23
C PHE A 166 8.02 7.21 10.72
N ALA A 167 7.01 6.73 11.42
CA ALA A 167 6.25 5.56 11.00
C ALA A 167 5.60 5.76 9.62
N ASN A 168 5.47 4.68 8.87
CA ASN A 168 4.65 4.66 7.66
C ASN A 168 3.17 4.39 7.99
N GLU A 169 2.28 4.52 6.99
CA GLU A 169 0.84 4.34 7.16
C GLU A 169 0.45 2.97 7.74
N ARG A 170 1.17 1.90 7.36
CA ARG A 170 0.91 0.54 7.83
C ARG A 170 1.15 0.41 9.34
N VAL A 171 2.25 0.97 9.83
CA VAL A 171 2.56 0.99 11.26
C VAL A 171 1.55 1.86 12.01
N ALA A 172 1.21 3.03 11.45
CA ALA A 172 0.23 3.95 12.02
C ALA A 172 -1.17 3.32 12.15
N ASP A 173 -1.64 2.60 11.13
CA ASP A 173 -2.97 1.92 11.14
C ASP A 173 -3.06 0.82 12.22
N ARG A 174 -1.93 0.17 12.55
CA ARG A 174 -1.85 -0.80 13.66
C ARG A 174 -1.68 -0.14 15.02
N PHE A 175 -1.10 1.04 15.04
CA PHE A 175 -0.84 1.78 16.27
C PHE A 175 -2.09 2.51 16.78
N ALA A 176 -2.74 3.31 15.94
CA ALA A 176 -3.90 4.08 16.38
C ALA A 176 -4.85 4.44 15.22
N PHE A 177 -6.12 4.63 15.56
CA PHE A 177 -7.08 5.27 14.67
C PHE A 177 -7.60 6.60 15.25
N ASP A 178 -7.94 7.52 14.36
CA ASP A 178 -8.56 8.80 14.69
C ASP A 178 -9.77 9.02 13.77
N VAL A 179 -9.68 9.87 12.77
CA VAL A 179 -10.75 10.06 11.77
C VAL A 179 -10.93 8.84 10.89
N SER A 180 -9.85 8.13 10.57
CA SER A 180 -9.90 6.83 9.91
C SER A 180 -10.31 5.74 10.90
N ARG A 181 -11.14 4.79 10.46
CA ARG A 181 -11.53 3.65 11.30
C ARG A 181 -10.45 2.58 11.32
N PRO A 182 -10.32 1.81 12.41
CA PRO A 182 -9.35 0.73 12.47
C PRO A 182 -9.69 -0.36 11.46
N ASN A 183 -8.64 -0.91 10.84
CA ASN A 183 -8.73 -1.97 9.83
C ASN A 183 -8.23 -3.31 10.37
N GLY A 184 -8.34 -3.53 11.65
CA GLY A 184 -7.86 -4.71 12.36
C GLY A 184 -7.56 -4.39 13.82
N PRO A 185 -6.90 -5.30 14.56
CA PRO A 185 -6.43 -5.03 15.91
C PRO A 185 -5.54 -3.79 15.95
N THR A 186 -5.87 -2.86 16.83
CA THR A 186 -5.20 -1.56 16.94
C THR A 186 -4.94 -1.26 18.40
N LEU A 187 -3.73 -0.81 18.74
CA LEU A 187 -3.29 -0.55 20.10
C LEU A 187 -4.17 0.49 20.81
N GLY A 188 -4.50 1.60 20.10
CA GLY A 188 -5.24 2.69 20.70
C GLY A 188 -6.01 3.54 19.70
N PHE A 189 -6.55 4.64 20.17
CA PHE A 189 -7.32 5.57 19.36
C PHE A 189 -7.20 7.00 19.91
N HIS A 190 -7.69 7.96 19.13
CA HIS A 190 -7.87 9.34 19.53
C HIS A 190 -9.23 9.89 19.08
N GLY A 191 -9.75 10.85 19.82
CA GLY A 191 -10.95 11.63 19.53
C GLY A 191 -12.24 11.10 20.15
N VAL A 192 -12.93 11.96 20.89
CA VAL A 192 -14.19 11.68 21.59
C VAL A 192 -15.27 11.11 20.68
N PHE A 193 -15.26 11.47 19.39
CA PHE A 193 -16.20 10.96 18.37
C PHE A 193 -16.05 9.46 18.12
N ASN A 194 -14.97 8.81 18.62
CA ASN A 194 -14.72 7.37 18.54
C ASN A 194 -15.23 6.61 19.79
N PHE A 195 -15.70 7.27 20.83
CA PHE A 195 -16.12 6.62 22.07
C PHE A 195 -17.18 5.54 21.89
N TRP A 196 -18.03 5.67 20.88
CA TRP A 196 -19.03 4.65 20.53
C TRP A 196 -18.43 3.29 20.18
N GLN A 197 -17.15 3.23 19.80
CA GLN A 197 -16.42 2.01 19.44
C GLN A 197 -15.77 1.33 20.67
N VAL A 198 -15.48 2.09 21.71
CA VAL A 198 -14.61 1.67 22.82
C VAL A 198 -15.28 1.71 24.18
N LEU A 199 -16.46 2.32 24.31
CA LEU A 199 -17.22 2.40 25.54
C LEU A 199 -18.55 1.64 25.43
N SER A 200 -18.95 1.00 26.53
CA SER A 200 -20.28 0.40 26.68
C SER A 200 -21.37 1.48 26.69
N ASP A 201 -22.63 1.08 26.49
CA ASP A 201 -23.78 2.01 26.58
C ASP A 201 -23.85 2.69 27.92
N GLU A 202 -23.58 1.99 29.04
CA GLU A 202 -23.59 2.52 30.39
C GLU A 202 -22.47 3.56 30.60
N GLU A 203 -21.26 3.28 30.12
CA GLU A 203 -20.14 4.21 30.18
C GLU A 203 -20.41 5.46 29.35
N LEU A 204 -20.99 5.32 28.17
CA LEU A 204 -21.37 6.44 27.31
C LEU A 204 -22.43 7.31 27.96
N ILE A 205 -23.49 6.74 28.53
CA ILE A 205 -24.54 7.48 29.24
C ILE A 205 -23.91 8.23 30.44
N THR A 206 -23.03 7.54 31.19
CA THR A 206 -22.32 8.18 32.31
C THR A 206 -21.47 9.35 31.82
N PHE A 207 -20.71 9.15 30.75
CA PHE A 207 -19.89 10.20 30.15
C PHE A 207 -20.76 11.38 29.68
N SER A 208 -21.86 11.12 28.96
CA SER A 208 -22.77 12.17 28.50
C SER A 208 -23.28 13.08 29.64
N ARG A 209 -23.59 12.46 30.79
CA ARG A 209 -24.11 13.17 31.98
C ARG A 209 -23.03 13.94 32.73
N THR A 210 -21.78 13.44 32.73
CA THR A 210 -20.68 13.98 33.53
C THR A 210 -19.69 14.82 32.71
N ALA A 211 -19.77 14.80 31.38
CA ALA A 211 -18.89 15.57 30.52
C ALA A 211 -18.97 17.08 30.81
N PRO A 212 -17.82 17.75 30.94
CA PRO A 212 -17.78 19.23 31.05
C PRO A 212 -18.56 19.91 29.91
N GLU A 213 -19.13 21.07 30.19
CA GLU A 213 -19.95 21.79 29.22
C GLU A 213 -19.22 22.11 27.94
N ALA A 214 -17.98 22.60 28.03
CA ALA A 214 -17.15 22.88 26.86
C ALA A 214 -16.86 21.64 25.98
N ILE A 215 -16.84 20.43 26.55
CA ILE A 215 -16.76 19.20 25.77
C ILE A 215 -18.08 18.92 25.03
N ALA A 216 -19.22 19.08 25.74
CA ALA A 216 -20.55 18.88 25.16
C ALA A 216 -20.87 19.88 24.04
N GLU A 217 -20.30 21.08 24.09
CA GLU A 217 -20.33 22.10 23.05
C GLU A 217 -19.42 21.79 21.84
N GLY A 218 -18.40 20.96 22.03
CA GLY A 218 -17.38 20.66 21.01
C GLY A 218 -17.90 19.92 19.78
N LEU A 219 -17.22 20.10 18.66
CA LEU A 219 -17.54 19.44 17.39
C LEU A 219 -17.43 17.91 17.49
N GLY A 220 -16.46 17.40 18.25
CA GLY A 220 -16.26 15.96 18.47
C GLY A 220 -17.44 15.30 19.19
N PHE A 221 -18.02 16.00 20.18
CA PHE A 221 -19.23 15.53 20.87
C PHE A 221 -20.45 15.52 19.92
N GLY A 222 -20.59 16.56 19.09
CA GLY A 222 -21.62 16.59 18.04
C GLY A 222 -21.46 15.45 17.01
N ALA A 223 -20.24 15.13 16.63
CA ALA A 223 -19.95 13.98 15.76
C ALA A 223 -20.30 12.64 16.43
N LEU A 224 -20.03 12.51 17.75
CA LEU A 224 -20.44 11.32 18.51
C LEU A 224 -21.96 11.20 18.57
N CYS A 225 -22.70 12.30 18.79
CA CYS A 225 -24.17 12.32 18.71
C CYS A 225 -24.66 11.74 17.37
N ARG A 226 -24.07 12.20 16.27
CA ARG A 226 -24.42 11.72 14.92
C ARG A 226 -24.14 10.22 14.78
N ASN A 227 -22.95 9.77 15.16
CA ASN A 227 -22.57 8.38 15.09
C ASN A 227 -23.52 7.47 15.86
N LEU A 228 -23.94 7.87 17.06
CA LEU A 228 -24.88 7.11 17.89
C LEU A 228 -26.28 7.03 17.29
N VAL A 229 -26.77 8.11 16.65
CA VAL A 229 -28.04 8.13 15.92
C VAL A 229 -27.98 7.23 14.69
N ASP A 230 -26.89 7.34 13.91
CA ASP A 230 -26.69 6.57 12.69
C ASP A 230 -26.57 5.06 12.99
N LEU A 231 -25.95 4.70 14.13
CA LEU A 231 -25.86 3.34 14.64
C LEU A 231 -27.13 2.82 15.31
N LYS A 232 -28.22 3.62 15.35
CA LYS A 232 -29.50 3.28 16.00
C LYS A 232 -29.38 2.90 17.47
N ARG A 233 -28.33 3.38 18.17
CA ARG A 233 -28.20 3.24 19.63
C ARG A 233 -29.11 4.24 20.32
N ILE A 234 -30.44 4.06 20.16
CA ILE A 234 -31.49 5.06 20.37
C ILE A 234 -31.44 5.70 21.76
N ASP A 235 -31.33 4.87 22.81
CA ASP A 235 -31.38 5.39 24.20
C ASP A 235 -30.12 6.20 24.54
N VAL A 236 -28.94 5.72 24.14
CA VAL A 236 -27.67 6.43 24.28
C VAL A 236 -27.67 7.71 23.47
N ALA A 237 -28.06 7.63 22.20
CA ALA A 237 -28.14 8.78 21.31
C ALA A 237 -29.04 9.89 21.87
N ARG A 238 -30.15 9.51 22.50
CA ARG A 238 -31.08 10.46 23.11
C ARG A 238 -30.45 11.23 24.28
N GLU A 239 -29.69 10.55 25.13
CA GLU A 239 -28.94 11.21 26.21
C GLU A 239 -27.94 12.24 25.67
N PHE A 240 -27.15 11.82 24.66
CA PHE A 240 -26.15 12.67 24.03
C PHE A 240 -26.75 13.89 23.31
N VAL A 241 -27.79 13.68 22.49
CA VAL A 241 -28.49 14.78 21.79
C VAL A 241 -29.17 15.73 22.77
N THR A 242 -29.78 15.20 23.84
CA THR A 242 -30.37 16.02 24.90
C THR A 242 -29.31 16.87 25.62
N ARG A 243 -28.18 16.27 25.97
CA ARG A 243 -27.03 16.95 26.57
C ARG A 243 -26.49 18.06 25.66
N ARG A 244 -26.28 17.73 24.35
CA ARG A 244 -25.82 18.68 23.34
C ARG A 244 -26.75 19.91 23.24
N LEU A 245 -28.05 19.68 23.14
CA LEU A 245 -29.03 20.75 23.04
C LEU A 245 -29.21 21.56 24.34
N ALA A 246 -28.93 20.98 25.50
CA ALA A 246 -28.89 21.70 26.77
C ALA A 246 -27.67 22.64 26.82
N SER A 247 -26.51 22.24 26.30
CA SER A 247 -25.30 23.06 26.25
C SER A 247 -25.31 24.07 25.10
N VAL A 248 -25.89 23.73 23.96
CA VAL A 248 -26.01 24.61 22.78
C VAL A 248 -27.46 24.68 22.32
N PRO A 249 -28.31 25.49 22.96
CA PRO A 249 -29.69 25.72 22.53
C PRO A 249 -29.75 26.26 21.09
N GLY A 250 -30.40 25.55 20.19
CA GLY A 250 -30.47 25.94 18.78
C GLY A 250 -29.40 25.35 17.89
N ASP A 251 -28.56 24.41 18.40
CA ASP A 251 -27.62 23.64 17.56
C ASP A 251 -28.37 22.93 16.43
N VAL A 252 -28.10 23.32 15.18
CA VAL A 252 -28.78 22.80 14.00
C VAL A 252 -28.63 21.28 13.88
N LEU A 253 -27.43 20.77 14.15
CA LEU A 253 -27.17 19.33 14.15
C LEU A 253 -27.96 18.62 15.23
N GLY A 254 -27.97 19.13 16.47
CA GLY A 254 -28.69 18.53 17.58
C GLY A 254 -30.20 18.52 17.35
N LEU A 255 -30.76 19.57 16.74
CA LEU A 255 -32.17 19.65 16.39
C LEU A 255 -32.57 18.65 15.31
N ASP A 256 -31.74 18.50 14.26
CA ASP A 256 -31.94 17.50 13.22
C ASP A 256 -31.87 16.07 13.80
N LEU A 257 -30.83 15.76 14.58
CA LEU A 257 -30.67 14.46 15.21
C LEU A 257 -31.82 14.11 16.17
N ARG A 258 -32.36 15.09 16.91
CA ARG A 258 -33.56 14.93 17.76
C ARG A 258 -34.77 14.58 16.91
N ALA A 259 -35.03 15.31 15.82
CA ALA A 259 -36.14 15.01 14.92
C ALA A 259 -36.02 13.57 14.33
N ARG A 260 -34.83 13.15 13.96
CA ARG A 260 -34.55 11.77 13.48
C ARG A 260 -34.84 10.72 14.58
N LEU A 261 -34.41 10.97 15.82
CA LEU A 261 -34.70 10.07 16.95
C LEU A 261 -36.20 9.98 17.29
N ASP A 262 -36.91 11.09 17.15
CA ASP A 262 -38.37 11.14 17.42
C ASP A 262 -39.13 10.40 16.31
N ALA A 263 -38.70 10.50 15.06
CA ALA A 263 -39.25 9.72 13.94
C ALA A 263 -39.05 8.18 14.11
N LEU A 264 -37.90 7.76 14.69
CA LEU A 264 -37.66 6.35 15.00
C LEU A 264 -38.50 5.81 16.16
N ARG A 265 -39.09 6.67 16.99
CA ARG A 265 -39.92 6.29 18.12
C ARG A 265 -41.43 6.31 17.82
N ALA A 266 -41.83 6.98 16.73
CA ALA A 266 -43.21 6.99 16.33
C ALA A 266 -43.66 5.51 16.10
N PRO A 267 -44.71 5.01 16.77
CA PRO A 267 -45.22 3.69 16.46
C PRO A 267 -45.52 3.69 14.98
N ALA A 268 -45.14 2.61 14.28
CA ALA A 268 -45.54 2.41 12.89
C ALA A 268 -47.04 2.65 12.84
N VAL A 269 -47.46 3.79 12.32
CA VAL A 269 -48.88 4.03 12.05
C VAL A 269 -49.22 2.92 11.11
N ALA A 270 -50.10 2.02 11.59
CA ALA A 270 -50.58 0.89 10.80
C ALA A 270 -50.88 1.44 9.43
N ALA A 271 -50.20 0.90 8.43
CA ALA A 271 -50.30 1.37 7.06
C ALA A 271 -51.77 1.51 6.75
N THR A 272 -52.24 2.73 6.68
CA THR A 272 -53.57 3.00 6.19
C THR A 272 -53.61 2.33 4.82
N ALA A 273 -54.52 1.43 4.62
CA ALA A 273 -54.70 0.70 3.37
C ALA A 273 -54.44 1.63 2.19
N PRO A 274 -53.76 1.20 1.16
CA PRO A 274 -53.35 2.07 0.06
C PRO A 274 -54.57 2.80 -0.42
N VAL A 275 -54.53 4.12 -0.40
CA VAL A 275 -55.62 4.93 -1.01
C VAL A 275 -55.66 4.45 -2.44
N ALA A 276 -56.79 3.80 -2.79
CA ALA A 276 -57.00 3.22 -4.09
C ALA A 276 -56.67 4.27 -5.14
N ALA A 277 -55.75 3.97 -6.03
CA ALA A 277 -55.31 4.88 -7.09
C ALA A 277 -56.58 5.39 -7.79
N ILE A 278 -56.78 6.71 -7.81
CA ILE A 278 -57.94 7.34 -8.44
C ILE A 278 -57.88 6.94 -9.92
N LYS A 279 -58.74 6.04 -10.31
CA LYS A 279 -58.82 5.53 -11.69
C LYS A 279 -59.26 6.68 -12.57
N ALA A 280 -58.49 6.99 -13.59
CA ALA A 280 -58.80 8.07 -14.51
C ALA A 280 -60.17 7.82 -15.13
N PRO A 281 -61.03 8.81 -15.20
CA PRO A 281 -62.37 8.66 -15.80
C PRO A 281 -62.24 8.45 -17.32
N ALA A 282 -63.29 7.94 -17.96
CA ALA A 282 -63.32 7.63 -19.38
C ALA A 282 -63.09 8.85 -20.29
N SER A 283 -63.45 10.06 -19.78
CA SER A 283 -63.16 11.31 -20.44
C SER A 283 -62.46 12.30 -19.50
N ARG A 284 -61.49 13.07 -20.00
CA ARG A 284 -60.81 14.14 -19.26
C ARG A 284 -61.74 15.28 -18.85
N ASN A 285 -62.98 15.35 -19.45
CA ASN A 285 -63.98 16.36 -19.13
C ASN A 285 -64.94 15.89 -18.01
N ASP A 286 -64.91 14.62 -17.61
CA ASP A 286 -65.74 14.13 -16.53
C ASP A 286 -65.34 14.69 -15.18
N PRO A 287 -66.24 14.71 -14.19
CA PRO A 287 -65.92 15.11 -12.82
C PRO A 287 -64.77 14.29 -12.28
N CYS A 288 -63.81 14.93 -11.60
CA CYS A 288 -62.69 14.21 -11.02
C CYS A 288 -63.12 13.30 -9.87
N PRO A 289 -62.79 11.98 -9.92
CA PRO A 289 -63.19 11.02 -8.89
C PRO A 289 -62.66 11.35 -7.47
N CYS A 290 -61.81 12.38 -7.29
CA CYS A 290 -61.35 12.84 -5.97
C CYS A 290 -62.41 13.63 -5.18
N GLY A 291 -63.63 13.86 -5.73
CA GLY A 291 -64.70 14.59 -5.08
C GLY A 291 -64.49 16.12 -5.01
N SER A 292 -63.52 16.70 -5.71
CA SER A 292 -63.16 18.12 -5.71
C SER A 292 -64.18 19.00 -6.46
N GLY A 293 -65.18 18.42 -7.12
CA GLY A 293 -66.14 19.11 -7.98
C GLY A 293 -65.58 19.66 -9.28
N LYS A 294 -64.32 19.52 -9.56
CA LYS A 294 -63.63 19.94 -10.79
C LYS A 294 -63.55 18.84 -11.82
N ARG A 295 -63.50 19.19 -13.12
CA ARG A 295 -63.27 18.21 -14.17
C ARG A 295 -61.86 17.58 -14.05
N TYR A 296 -61.69 16.34 -14.45
CA TYR A 296 -60.41 15.61 -14.28
C TYR A 296 -59.26 16.38 -14.93
N LYS A 297 -59.40 16.96 -16.13
CA LYS A 297 -58.40 17.79 -16.80
C LYS A 297 -57.98 19.05 -16.04
N GLU A 298 -58.82 19.52 -15.13
CA GLU A 298 -58.63 20.77 -14.31
C GLU A 298 -58.11 20.42 -12.91
N CYS A 299 -58.06 19.14 -12.55
CA CYS A 299 -57.65 18.63 -11.28
C CYS A 299 -56.46 17.68 -11.44
N HIS A 300 -56.65 16.39 -11.37
CA HIS A 300 -55.60 15.35 -11.47
C HIS A 300 -55.10 15.07 -12.89
N GLY A 301 -55.85 15.47 -13.92
CA GLY A 301 -55.50 15.34 -15.33
C GLY A 301 -54.92 16.59 -15.99
N LYS A 302 -54.51 17.60 -15.22
CA LYS A 302 -53.96 18.87 -15.75
C LYS A 302 -52.59 18.63 -16.39
N VAL A 303 -52.47 18.79 -17.72
CA VAL A 303 -51.21 18.73 -18.46
C VAL A 303 -50.50 20.11 -18.32
N GLY A 304 -49.30 20.18 -17.74
CA GLY A 304 -48.45 21.37 -17.76
C GLY A 304 -48.38 22.23 -16.49
N ALA A 305 -48.79 21.74 -15.33
CA ALA A 305 -48.44 22.40 -14.07
C ALA A 305 -47.17 21.75 -13.52
N ALA A 306 -46.01 22.29 -13.89
CA ALA A 306 -44.81 22.09 -13.10
C ALA A 306 -45.05 22.68 -11.72
N SER A 307 -45.13 21.84 -10.71
CA SER A 307 -45.20 22.27 -9.32
C SER A 307 -43.82 22.81 -8.94
N SER A 308 -43.69 24.16 -8.97
CA SER A 308 -42.67 24.85 -8.23
C SER A 308 -43.05 24.75 -6.74
N GLY A 309 -42.45 23.83 -6.02
CA GLY A 309 -42.69 23.75 -4.59
C GLY A 309 -42.13 22.49 -3.99
N ALA A 310 -41.09 22.64 -3.17
CA ALA A 310 -40.40 21.68 -2.32
C ALA A 310 -39.79 20.46 -3.06
N ALA A 311 -38.53 20.29 -2.90
CA ALA A 311 -37.83 19.06 -3.25
C ALA A 311 -38.54 17.90 -2.52
N GLY A 312 -39.36 17.16 -3.24
CA GLY A 312 -40.05 16.01 -2.72
C GLY A 312 -39.05 14.93 -2.40
N ALA A 313 -39.24 14.28 -1.25
CA ALA A 313 -38.53 13.07 -0.92
C ALA A 313 -38.52 12.12 -2.14
N PRO A 314 -37.41 11.46 -2.46
CA PRO A 314 -37.33 10.53 -3.57
C PRO A 314 -38.44 9.47 -3.41
N PRO A 315 -39.05 8.99 -4.52
CA PRO A 315 -40.13 8.02 -4.45
C PRO A 315 -39.66 6.79 -3.68
N THR A 316 -40.44 6.40 -2.65
CA THR A 316 -40.16 5.22 -1.83
C THR A 316 -40.04 4.01 -2.76
N ILE A 317 -38.89 3.38 -2.81
CA ILE A 317 -38.63 2.16 -3.57
C ILE A 317 -38.92 0.94 -2.69
N ASN A 318 -39.24 -0.18 -3.29
CA ASN A 318 -39.13 -1.44 -2.59
C ASN A 318 -37.67 -1.86 -2.57
N VAL A 319 -37.02 -1.69 -1.41
CA VAL A 319 -35.59 -1.90 -1.23
C VAL A 319 -35.17 -3.33 -1.58
N GLU A 320 -35.98 -4.35 -1.18
CA GLU A 320 -35.68 -5.75 -1.46
C GLU A 320 -35.65 -6.04 -2.96
N VAL A 321 -36.68 -5.49 -3.71
CA VAL A 321 -36.74 -5.67 -5.16
C VAL A 321 -35.57 -4.98 -5.86
N VAL A 322 -35.27 -3.71 -5.49
CA VAL A 322 -34.19 -2.97 -6.13
C VAL A 322 -32.82 -3.58 -5.79
N LEU A 323 -32.65 -4.11 -4.59
CA LEU A 323 -31.42 -4.82 -4.18
C LEU A 323 -31.26 -6.13 -4.97
N ALA A 324 -32.32 -6.91 -5.13
CA ALA A 324 -32.31 -8.14 -5.94
C ALA A 324 -31.96 -7.83 -7.40
N GLU A 325 -32.57 -6.78 -8.00
CA GLU A 325 -32.21 -6.30 -9.34
C GLU A 325 -30.73 -5.91 -9.44
N ALA A 326 -30.21 -5.20 -8.41
CA ALA A 326 -28.82 -4.77 -8.37
C ALA A 326 -27.87 -5.97 -8.36
N LEU A 327 -28.13 -6.97 -7.52
CA LEU A 327 -27.34 -8.21 -7.45
C LEU A 327 -27.37 -8.97 -8.78
N GLN A 328 -28.53 -9.12 -9.39
CA GLN A 328 -28.66 -9.77 -10.68
C GLN A 328 -27.88 -9.05 -11.78
N LEU A 329 -27.94 -7.71 -11.83
CA LEU A 329 -27.17 -6.90 -12.77
C LEU A 329 -25.67 -7.07 -12.55
N HIS A 330 -25.25 -7.16 -11.29
CA HIS A 330 -23.86 -7.37 -10.92
C HIS A 330 -23.36 -8.74 -11.41
N GLU A 331 -24.13 -9.81 -11.18
CA GLU A 331 -23.82 -11.17 -11.65
C GLU A 331 -23.73 -11.26 -13.17
N GLN A 332 -24.53 -10.47 -13.89
CA GLN A 332 -24.51 -10.37 -15.35
C GLN A 332 -23.32 -9.53 -15.87
N GLY A 333 -22.48 -8.98 -14.98
CA GLY A 333 -21.36 -8.10 -15.34
C GLY A 333 -21.77 -6.66 -15.71
N ASN A 334 -23.05 -6.31 -15.53
CA ASN A 334 -23.53 -4.94 -15.78
C ASN A 334 -23.30 -4.04 -14.54
N VAL A 335 -22.02 -3.88 -14.19
CA VAL A 335 -21.57 -3.23 -12.96
C VAL A 335 -22.10 -1.79 -12.85
N GLN A 336 -22.13 -1.03 -13.95
CA GLN A 336 -22.58 0.37 -13.92
C GLN A 336 -24.08 0.48 -13.55
N ALA A 337 -24.91 -0.36 -14.13
CA ALA A 337 -26.34 -0.39 -13.78
C ALA A 337 -26.59 -0.89 -12.35
N ALA A 338 -25.75 -1.81 -11.86
CA ALA A 338 -25.78 -2.27 -10.47
C ALA A 338 -25.44 -1.13 -9.49
N ILE A 339 -24.40 -0.33 -9.77
CA ILE A 339 -24.02 0.85 -8.97
C ILE A 339 -25.21 1.80 -8.79
N GLU A 340 -25.92 2.11 -9.86
CA GLU A 340 -27.10 3.00 -9.79
C GLU A 340 -28.20 2.43 -8.89
N ARG A 341 -28.39 1.11 -8.89
CA ARG A 341 -29.37 0.44 -8.02
C ARG A 341 -28.92 0.44 -6.56
N TYR A 342 -27.64 0.11 -6.29
CA TYR A 342 -27.12 0.17 -4.92
C TYR A 342 -27.19 1.60 -4.37
N ALA A 343 -26.88 2.63 -5.17
CA ALA A 343 -27.00 4.01 -4.76
C ALA A 343 -28.44 4.37 -4.38
N ARG A 344 -29.46 3.90 -5.12
CA ARG A 344 -30.87 4.11 -4.79
C ARG A 344 -31.26 3.41 -3.48
N VAL A 345 -30.78 2.19 -3.23
CA VAL A 345 -30.98 1.50 -1.96
C VAL A 345 -30.35 2.30 -0.82
N LEU A 346 -29.11 2.75 -0.97
CA LEU A 346 -28.38 3.50 0.05
C LEU A 346 -28.94 4.92 0.30
N GLN A 347 -29.65 5.51 -0.66
CA GLN A 347 -30.38 6.76 -0.44
C GLN A 347 -31.56 6.56 0.53
N GLN A 348 -32.20 5.40 0.51
CA GLN A 348 -33.35 5.10 1.37
C GLN A 348 -32.91 4.39 2.66
N GLU A 349 -31.93 3.49 2.56
CA GLU A 349 -31.34 2.73 3.66
C GLU A 349 -29.81 2.91 3.66
N PRO A 350 -29.26 4.00 4.21
CA PRO A 350 -27.82 4.31 4.17
C PRO A 350 -26.94 3.27 4.86
N GLU A 351 -27.56 2.42 5.68
CA GLU A 351 -26.90 1.35 6.45
C GLU A 351 -27.33 -0.04 6.01
N ASN A 352 -27.81 -0.21 4.78
CA ASN A 352 -28.08 -1.54 4.25
C ASN A 352 -26.76 -2.27 3.99
N PRO A 353 -26.42 -3.33 4.76
CA PRO A 353 -25.07 -3.93 4.71
C PRO A 353 -24.78 -4.56 3.35
N THR A 354 -25.76 -5.20 2.72
CA THR A 354 -25.61 -5.82 1.41
C THR A 354 -25.34 -4.77 0.32
N ALA A 355 -26.13 -3.68 0.33
CA ALA A 355 -25.94 -2.60 -0.62
C ALA A 355 -24.58 -1.91 -0.44
N LEU A 356 -24.12 -1.68 0.81
CA LEU A 356 -22.79 -1.14 1.10
C LEU A 356 -21.69 -2.05 0.58
N HIS A 357 -21.81 -3.37 0.83
CA HIS A 357 -20.81 -4.33 0.40
C HIS A 357 -20.65 -4.35 -1.12
N TYR A 358 -21.75 -4.55 -1.83
CA TYR A 358 -21.72 -4.68 -3.30
C TYR A 358 -21.47 -3.35 -4.02
N ALA A 359 -21.86 -2.20 -3.43
CA ALA A 359 -21.39 -0.91 -3.91
C ALA A 359 -19.85 -0.79 -3.77
N GLY A 360 -19.29 -1.26 -2.65
CA GLY A 360 -17.85 -1.37 -2.45
C GLY A 360 -17.21 -2.32 -3.45
N LEU A 361 -17.77 -3.51 -3.69
CA LEU A 361 -17.28 -4.46 -4.68
C LEU A 361 -17.27 -3.86 -6.10
N SER A 362 -18.28 -3.08 -6.43
CA SER A 362 -18.33 -2.35 -7.71
C SER A 362 -17.23 -1.29 -7.82
N GLN A 363 -16.91 -0.58 -6.72
CA GLN A 363 -15.78 0.34 -6.66
C GLN A 363 -14.44 -0.39 -6.88
N TYR A 364 -14.27 -1.56 -6.23
CA TYR A 364 -13.10 -2.40 -6.41
C TYR A 364 -12.92 -2.83 -7.87
N GLN A 365 -13.98 -3.34 -8.50
CA GLN A 365 -13.97 -3.74 -9.92
C GLN A 365 -13.71 -2.56 -10.87
N SER A 366 -14.05 -1.34 -10.45
CA SER A 366 -13.75 -0.10 -11.16
C SER A 366 -12.34 0.45 -10.90
N GLY A 367 -11.48 -0.30 -10.21
CA GLY A 367 -10.10 0.08 -9.93
C GLY A 367 -9.94 1.09 -8.79
N GLN A 368 -10.90 1.18 -7.87
CA GLN A 368 -10.87 2.09 -6.70
C GLN A 368 -10.84 1.30 -5.38
N PRO A 369 -9.78 0.52 -5.10
CA PRO A 369 -9.76 -0.41 -3.97
C PRO A 369 -9.84 0.29 -2.60
N SER A 370 -9.27 1.48 -2.45
CA SER A 370 -9.35 2.21 -1.18
C SER A 370 -10.78 2.69 -0.87
N ALA A 371 -11.49 3.25 -1.85
CA ALA A 371 -12.89 3.64 -1.70
C ALA A 371 -13.80 2.41 -1.48
N ALA A 372 -13.50 1.29 -2.14
CA ALA A 372 -14.18 0.02 -1.94
C ALA A 372 -14.09 -0.44 -0.49
N LEU A 373 -12.89 -0.42 0.09
CA LEU A 373 -12.65 -0.84 1.47
C LEU A 373 -13.46 -0.01 2.48
N GLU A 374 -13.63 1.29 2.27
CA GLU A 374 -14.45 2.14 3.15
C GLU A 374 -15.91 1.64 3.23
N LEU A 375 -16.50 1.30 2.09
CA LEU A 375 -17.87 0.78 2.02
C LEU A 375 -17.98 -0.64 2.56
N MET A 376 -17.06 -1.52 2.17
CA MET A 376 -17.06 -2.92 2.59
C MET A 376 -16.86 -3.06 4.11
N TRP A 377 -15.97 -2.25 4.70
CA TRP A 377 -15.78 -2.24 6.16
C TRP A 377 -17.00 -1.69 6.89
N ARG A 378 -17.71 -0.71 6.33
CA ARG A 378 -19.00 -0.28 6.88
C ARG A 378 -20.03 -1.41 6.86
N SER A 379 -20.08 -2.17 5.77
CA SER A 379 -20.97 -3.30 5.64
C SER A 379 -20.78 -4.35 6.75
N VAL A 380 -19.55 -4.84 6.94
CA VAL A 380 -19.26 -5.91 7.92
C VAL A 380 -19.37 -5.46 9.38
N ARG A 381 -19.33 -4.16 9.64
CA ARG A 381 -19.68 -3.63 10.97
C ARG A 381 -21.18 -3.72 11.29
N LEU A 382 -22.00 -3.75 10.27
CA LEU A 382 -23.45 -3.88 10.40
C LEU A 382 -23.89 -5.34 10.34
N PHE A 383 -23.18 -6.17 9.57
CA PHE A 383 -23.44 -7.59 9.41
C PHE A 383 -22.12 -8.35 9.15
N ASP A 384 -21.63 -9.05 10.16
CA ASP A 384 -20.29 -9.68 10.21
C ASP A 384 -20.32 -11.21 10.11
N GLN A 385 -21.44 -11.81 9.69
CA GLN A 385 -21.61 -13.26 9.62
C GLN A 385 -21.48 -13.82 8.20
N GLU A 386 -21.17 -12.99 7.19
CA GLU A 386 -21.05 -13.42 5.80
C GLU A 386 -19.57 -13.60 5.41
N PRO A 387 -19.10 -14.85 5.20
CA PRO A 387 -17.69 -15.11 4.87
C PRO A 387 -17.27 -14.46 3.54
N GLU A 388 -18.17 -14.40 2.55
CA GLU A 388 -17.88 -13.78 1.25
C GLU A 388 -17.53 -12.30 1.39
N PHE A 389 -18.16 -11.57 2.32
CA PHE A 389 -17.88 -10.16 2.54
C PHE A 389 -16.42 -9.96 2.98
N PHE A 390 -15.96 -10.76 3.91
CA PHE A 390 -14.56 -10.72 4.36
C PHE A 390 -13.58 -11.21 3.28
N SER A 391 -13.96 -12.20 2.49
CA SER A 391 -13.15 -12.66 1.35
C SER A 391 -12.96 -11.54 0.32
N ASN A 392 -14.01 -10.79 0.00
CA ASN A 392 -13.94 -9.65 -0.92
C ASN A 392 -13.12 -8.48 -0.34
N ILE A 393 -13.24 -8.20 0.96
CA ILE A 393 -12.38 -7.23 1.67
C ILE A 393 -10.92 -7.64 1.53
N SER A 394 -10.60 -8.93 1.73
CA SER A 394 -9.24 -9.44 1.61
C SER A 394 -8.65 -9.20 0.22
N ALA A 395 -9.42 -9.41 -0.84
CA ALA A 395 -8.99 -9.14 -2.22
C ALA A 395 -8.78 -7.65 -2.48
N ALA A 396 -9.72 -6.80 -2.03
CA ALA A 396 -9.62 -5.35 -2.17
C ALA A 396 -8.44 -4.78 -1.37
N ALA A 397 -8.18 -5.29 -0.16
CA ALA A 397 -7.07 -4.89 0.68
C ALA A 397 -5.71 -5.26 0.05
N TRP A 398 -5.61 -6.46 -0.55
CA TRP A 398 -4.42 -6.84 -1.30
C TRP A 398 -4.13 -5.85 -2.44
N THR A 399 -5.14 -5.52 -3.23
CA THR A 399 -4.99 -4.56 -4.34
C THR A 399 -4.65 -3.16 -3.85
N ALA A 400 -5.10 -2.78 -2.66
CA ALA A 400 -4.76 -1.50 -2.01
C ALA A 400 -3.36 -1.49 -1.35
N GLY A 401 -2.59 -2.60 -1.38
CA GLY A 401 -1.31 -2.74 -0.68
C GLY A 401 -1.43 -2.93 0.85
N ARG A 402 -2.64 -3.19 1.35
CA ARG A 402 -2.97 -3.33 2.78
C ARG A 402 -2.98 -4.81 3.20
N TYR A 403 -1.83 -5.47 3.06
CA TYR A 403 -1.73 -6.94 3.12
C TYR A 403 -2.03 -7.53 4.50
N ASP A 404 -1.66 -6.86 5.61
CA ASP A 404 -2.01 -7.31 6.97
C ASP A 404 -3.52 -7.29 7.18
N GLU A 405 -4.19 -6.26 6.68
CA GLU A 405 -5.65 -6.16 6.71
C GLU A 405 -6.31 -7.23 5.84
N GLY A 406 -5.75 -7.45 4.64
CA GLY A 406 -6.20 -8.52 3.75
C GLY A 406 -6.05 -9.90 4.37
N ARG A 407 -4.95 -10.18 5.05
CA ARG A 407 -4.74 -11.40 5.82
C ARG A 407 -5.80 -11.56 6.91
N TRP A 408 -5.98 -10.54 7.75
CA TRP A 408 -6.98 -10.56 8.82
C TRP A 408 -8.39 -10.83 8.29
N ALA A 409 -8.78 -10.16 7.21
CA ALA A 409 -10.09 -10.36 6.60
C ALA A 409 -10.27 -11.81 6.08
N ALA A 410 -9.24 -12.37 5.40
CA ALA A 410 -9.29 -13.75 4.95
C ALA A 410 -9.38 -14.74 6.13
N GLU A 411 -8.61 -14.55 7.19
CA GLU A 411 -8.65 -15.36 8.42
C GLU A 411 -10.03 -15.27 9.09
N ARG A 412 -10.65 -14.09 9.10
CA ARG A 412 -12.02 -13.92 9.59
C ARG A 412 -13.04 -14.66 8.74
N ALA A 413 -12.93 -14.60 7.40
CA ALA A 413 -13.78 -15.39 6.49
C ALA A 413 -13.64 -16.89 6.77
N LEU A 414 -12.41 -17.37 7.01
CA LEU A 414 -12.13 -18.78 7.32
C LEU A 414 -12.58 -19.20 8.73
N THR A 415 -12.66 -18.26 9.66
CA THR A 415 -13.27 -18.51 10.98
C THR A 415 -14.78 -18.79 10.83
N LEU A 416 -15.45 -18.08 9.92
CA LEU A 416 -16.87 -18.26 9.63
C LEU A 416 -17.13 -19.49 8.75
N ASN A 417 -16.27 -19.73 7.77
CA ASN A 417 -16.35 -20.90 6.87
C ASN A 417 -14.92 -21.41 6.57
N PRO A 418 -14.43 -22.44 7.28
CA PRO A 418 -13.08 -22.98 7.10
C PRO A 418 -12.76 -23.55 5.72
N ASP A 419 -13.78 -23.86 4.93
CA ASP A 419 -13.67 -24.43 3.58
C ASP A 419 -13.96 -23.40 2.48
N HIS A 420 -13.91 -22.11 2.80
CA HIS A 420 -14.14 -21.02 1.85
C HIS A 420 -12.95 -20.85 0.88
N VAL A 421 -13.05 -21.48 -0.30
CA VAL A 421 -11.95 -21.56 -1.28
C VAL A 421 -11.44 -20.18 -1.71
N GLY A 422 -12.33 -19.21 -1.92
CA GLY A 422 -11.95 -17.83 -2.26
C GLY A 422 -11.12 -17.15 -1.17
N ALA A 423 -11.51 -17.31 0.09
CA ALA A 423 -10.77 -16.76 1.24
C ALA A 423 -9.40 -17.41 1.41
N LEU A 424 -9.29 -18.74 1.20
CA LEU A 424 -7.99 -19.44 1.20
C LEU A 424 -7.06 -18.91 0.11
N ASN A 425 -7.57 -18.71 -1.11
CA ASN A 425 -6.81 -18.12 -2.20
C ASN A 425 -6.35 -16.69 -1.86
N ASN A 426 -7.24 -15.87 -1.31
CA ASN A 426 -6.91 -14.49 -0.93
C ASN A 426 -5.94 -14.43 0.26
N LEU A 427 -6.06 -15.35 1.22
CA LEU A 427 -5.08 -15.52 2.29
C LEU A 427 -3.69 -15.82 1.73
N GLY A 428 -3.60 -16.77 0.78
CA GLY A 428 -2.34 -17.12 0.12
C GLY A 428 -1.66 -15.91 -0.53
N PHE A 429 -2.43 -15.04 -1.19
CA PHE A 429 -1.93 -13.81 -1.78
C PHE A 429 -1.37 -12.84 -0.75
N ASN A 430 -2.14 -12.58 0.32
CA ASN A 430 -1.73 -11.63 1.35
C ASN A 430 -0.49 -12.12 2.10
N LEU A 431 -0.45 -13.42 2.46
CA LEU A 431 0.72 -14.03 3.13
C LEU A 431 1.98 -13.96 2.26
N ARG A 432 1.88 -14.22 0.94
CA ARG A 432 3.01 -14.03 0.03
C ARG A 432 3.50 -12.57 0.04
N SER A 433 2.60 -11.61 0.01
CA SER A 433 2.95 -10.19 0.02
C SER A 433 3.51 -9.72 1.37
N LEU A 434 3.29 -10.49 2.44
CA LEU A 434 3.91 -10.36 3.77
C LEU A 434 5.18 -11.20 3.92
N ASN A 435 5.70 -11.77 2.82
CA ASN A 435 6.88 -12.65 2.79
C ASN A 435 6.72 -13.96 3.62
N ASP A 436 5.50 -14.32 4.00
CA ASP A 436 5.18 -15.63 4.60
C ASP A 436 4.85 -16.64 3.50
N ILE A 437 5.90 -17.17 2.89
CA ILE A 437 5.76 -18.11 1.77
C ILE A 437 5.22 -19.47 2.23
N THR A 438 5.61 -19.92 3.41
CA THR A 438 5.12 -21.17 3.99
C THR A 438 3.62 -21.15 4.23
N GLY A 439 3.12 -20.11 4.90
CA GLY A 439 1.69 -19.90 5.11
C GLY A 439 0.93 -19.73 3.80
N SER A 440 1.52 -19.01 2.83
CA SER A 440 0.95 -18.82 1.50
C SER A 440 0.75 -20.15 0.76
N LEU A 441 1.77 -21.02 0.73
CA LEU A 441 1.68 -22.35 0.12
C LEU A 441 0.63 -23.22 0.80
N ALA A 442 0.59 -23.24 2.13
CA ALA A 442 -0.42 -23.99 2.88
C ALA A 442 -1.85 -23.56 2.55
N ALA A 443 -2.08 -22.23 2.43
CA ALA A 443 -3.40 -21.69 2.07
C ALA A 443 -3.82 -22.08 0.64
N PHE A 444 -2.92 -21.94 -0.34
CA PHE A 444 -3.21 -22.35 -1.71
C PHE A 444 -3.39 -23.87 -1.85
N ASP A 445 -2.56 -24.68 -1.18
CA ASP A 445 -2.68 -26.13 -1.21
C ASP A 445 -4.02 -26.59 -0.62
N ARG A 446 -4.47 -25.97 0.47
CA ARG A 446 -5.82 -26.21 1.03
C ARG A 446 -6.92 -25.82 0.06
N ALA A 447 -6.82 -24.65 -0.60
CA ALA A 447 -7.78 -24.24 -1.63
C ALA A 447 -7.85 -25.27 -2.77
N LEU A 448 -6.70 -25.81 -3.23
CA LEU A 448 -6.64 -26.79 -4.29
C LEU A 448 -7.06 -28.20 -3.87
N GLN A 449 -6.93 -28.56 -2.59
CA GLN A 449 -7.51 -29.80 -2.04
C GLN A 449 -9.04 -29.76 -2.11
N LEU A 450 -9.66 -28.61 -1.77
CA LEU A 450 -11.09 -28.43 -1.81
C LEU A 450 -11.63 -28.25 -3.23
N ALA A 451 -10.89 -27.57 -4.09
CA ALA A 451 -11.26 -27.28 -5.47
C ALA A 451 -10.07 -27.54 -6.42
N PRO A 452 -9.79 -28.80 -6.81
CA PRO A 452 -8.64 -29.17 -7.66
C PRO A 452 -8.63 -28.50 -9.04
N ALA A 453 -9.79 -28.10 -9.56
CA ALA A 453 -9.94 -27.43 -10.84
C ALA A 453 -9.84 -25.89 -10.74
N PHE A 454 -9.53 -25.34 -9.57
CA PHE A 454 -9.42 -23.89 -9.38
C PHE A 454 -8.09 -23.37 -9.95
N ASP A 455 -8.05 -23.16 -11.26
CA ASP A 455 -6.84 -22.77 -12.01
C ASP A 455 -6.25 -21.46 -11.47
N TYR A 456 -7.06 -20.52 -10.96
CA TYR A 456 -6.55 -19.28 -10.37
C TYR A 456 -5.71 -19.52 -9.10
N ALA A 457 -6.13 -20.40 -8.20
CA ALA A 457 -5.36 -20.73 -7.00
C ALA A 457 -4.03 -21.41 -7.39
N ARG A 458 -4.05 -22.32 -8.39
CA ARG A 458 -2.83 -22.97 -8.90
C ARG A 458 -1.89 -21.96 -9.54
N TRP A 459 -2.43 -21.05 -10.36
CA TRP A 459 -1.68 -19.95 -10.94
C TRP A 459 -1.01 -19.07 -9.87
N ASN A 460 -1.77 -18.70 -8.83
CA ASN A 460 -1.28 -17.84 -7.75
C ASN A 460 -0.22 -18.52 -6.88
N ARG A 461 -0.40 -19.82 -6.63
CA ARG A 461 0.57 -20.66 -5.93
C ARG A 461 1.93 -20.72 -6.62
N THR A 462 1.94 -20.63 -7.95
CA THR A 462 3.18 -20.66 -8.76
C THR A 462 4.24 -19.71 -8.25
N PHE A 463 3.87 -18.47 -7.93
CA PHE A 463 4.83 -17.47 -7.47
C PHE A 463 5.37 -17.76 -6.08
N SER A 464 4.60 -18.41 -5.23
CA SER A 464 5.04 -18.85 -3.91
C SER A 464 5.98 -20.07 -4.03
N LEU A 465 5.69 -21.01 -4.94
CA LEU A 465 6.59 -22.14 -5.27
C LEU A 465 7.94 -21.65 -5.79
N LEU A 466 7.92 -20.72 -6.76
CA LEU A 466 9.15 -20.15 -7.32
C LEU A 466 9.95 -19.39 -6.26
N ALA A 467 9.30 -18.61 -5.39
CA ALA A 467 9.97 -17.91 -4.30
C ALA A 467 10.58 -18.85 -3.26
N ASN A 468 9.94 -20.02 -3.04
CA ASN A 468 10.46 -21.09 -2.18
C ASN A 468 11.61 -21.91 -2.81
N GLY A 469 11.88 -21.70 -4.11
CA GLY A 469 12.88 -22.48 -4.86
C GLY A 469 12.35 -23.78 -5.48
N ASP A 470 11.04 -24.05 -5.37
CA ASP A 470 10.40 -25.23 -5.97
C ASP A 470 10.15 -25.02 -7.47
N TYR A 471 11.25 -24.85 -8.23
CA TYR A 471 11.22 -24.46 -9.63
C TYR A 471 10.56 -25.50 -10.52
N ALA A 472 10.76 -26.79 -10.23
CA ALA A 472 10.17 -27.87 -11.04
C ALA A 472 8.64 -27.75 -11.08
N GLN A 473 7.99 -27.67 -9.92
CA GLN A 473 6.55 -27.53 -9.82
C GLN A 473 6.09 -26.11 -10.21
N GLY A 474 6.85 -25.07 -9.77
CA GLY A 474 6.53 -23.70 -10.06
C GLY A 474 6.49 -23.40 -11.56
N PHE A 475 7.49 -23.82 -12.33
CA PHE A 475 7.49 -23.63 -13.79
C PHE A 475 6.47 -24.51 -14.50
N ALA A 476 6.17 -25.71 -13.98
CA ALA A 476 5.11 -26.55 -14.53
C ALA A 476 3.72 -25.88 -14.36
N ASP A 477 3.43 -25.34 -13.17
CA ASP A 477 2.18 -24.63 -12.91
C ASP A 477 2.12 -23.27 -13.66
N TYR A 478 3.27 -22.65 -13.95
CA TYR A 478 3.36 -21.41 -14.70
C TYR A 478 2.81 -21.52 -16.12
N GLU A 479 2.77 -22.72 -16.71
CA GLU A 479 2.19 -22.96 -18.04
C GLU A 479 0.68 -22.65 -18.09
N LEU A 480 0.00 -22.59 -16.95
CA LEU A 480 -1.40 -22.14 -16.87
C LEU A 480 -1.63 -20.74 -17.41
N ARG A 481 -0.58 -19.87 -17.41
CA ARG A 481 -0.68 -18.51 -17.97
C ARG A 481 -1.17 -18.51 -19.42
N LEU A 482 -0.88 -19.57 -20.17
CA LEU A 482 -1.31 -19.68 -21.57
C LEU A 482 -2.83 -19.86 -21.74
N LYS A 483 -3.55 -20.19 -20.66
CA LYS A 483 -5.01 -20.22 -20.62
C LYS A 483 -5.63 -18.84 -20.42
N PHE A 484 -4.88 -17.87 -19.88
CA PHE A 484 -5.39 -16.54 -19.53
C PHE A 484 -5.01 -15.53 -20.63
N PRO A 485 -5.97 -14.88 -21.32
CA PRO A 485 -5.67 -13.99 -22.45
C PRO A 485 -4.68 -12.88 -22.14
N GLN A 486 -4.73 -12.33 -20.91
CA GLN A 486 -3.88 -11.22 -20.47
C GLN A 486 -2.41 -11.61 -20.24
N THR A 487 -2.09 -12.88 -20.14
CA THR A 487 -0.74 -13.40 -19.87
C THR A 487 -0.12 -14.18 -21.03
N GLN A 488 -0.81 -14.27 -22.17
CA GLN A 488 -0.30 -14.92 -23.36
C GLN A 488 0.88 -14.16 -23.97
N PRO A 489 1.78 -14.84 -24.70
CA PRO A 489 2.85 -14.20 -25.45
C PRO A 489 2.33 -13.12 -26.41
N SER A 490 3.12 -12.08 -26.62
CA SER A 490 2.79 -11.01 -27.56
C SER A 490 2.83 -11.52 -29.01
N GLY A 491 1.82 -11.18 -29.79
CA GLY A 491 1.70 -11.60 -31.20
C GLY A 491 0.94 -12.93 -31.36
N LYS A 492 0.73 -13.32 -32.62
CA LYS A 492 -0.03 -14.54 -32.94
C LYS A 492 0.76 -15.79 -32.58
N ILE A 493 0.16 -16.68 -31.80
CA ILE A 493 0.76 -17.98 -31.49
C ILE A 493 0.85 -18.83 -32.77
N PRO A 494 2.02 -19.43 -33.10
CA PRO A 494 2.17 -20.29 -34.25
C PRO A 494 1.25 -21.52 -34.21
N ALA A 495 0.83 -21.99 -35.40
CA ALA A 495 0.06 -23.24 -35.49
C ALA A 495 0.91 -24.51 -35.17
N ALA A 496 2.24 -24.38 -35.16
CA ALA A 496 3.17 -25.43 -34.78
C ALA A 496 2.96 -25.89 -33.31
N PRO A 497 3.29 -27.14 -32.94
CA PRO A 497 3.18 -27.61 -31.58
C PRO A 497 4.16 -26.86 -30.67
N MET A 498 3.73 -26.61 -29.45
CA MET A 498 4.58 -26.07 -28.41
C MET A 498 5.61 -27.09 -27.96
N TRP A 499 6.89 -26.68 -27.92
CA TRP A 499 7.98 -27.54 -27.45
C TRP A 499 7.93 -27.69 -25.91
N LYS A 500 7.90 -28.94 -25.46
CA LYS A 500 7.84 -29.32 -24.04
C LYS A 500 9.04 -30.17 -23.60
N GLY A 501 10.24 -29.92 -24.16
CA GLY A 501 11.47 -30.61 -23.81
C GLY A 501 11.85 -31.79 -24.70
N VAL A 502 10.92 -32.30 -25.50
CA VAL A 502 11.18 -33.40 -26.45
C VAL A 502 11.23 -32.83 -27.86
N ALA A 503 12.27 -33.12 -28.61
CA ALA A 503 12.38 -32.68 -30.00
C ALA A 503 11.26 -33.29 -30.85
N PRO A 504 10.76 -32.59 -31.90
CA PRO A 504 9.82 -33.19 -32.86
C PRO A 504 10.38 -34.46 -33.49
N ALA A 505 9.55 -35.50 -33.63
CA ALA A 505 9.98 -36.80 -34.14
C ALA A 505 10.43 -36.78 -35.61
N ALA A 506 9.98 -35.81 -36.41
CA ALA A 506 10.39 -35.58 -37.79
C ALA A 506 10.21 -34.08 -38.12
N THR A 507 11.13 -33.61 -38.98
CA THR A 507 11.04 -32.27 -39.57
C THR A 507 10.57 -32.37 -41.02
N THR A 508 9.76 -31.44 -41.48
CA THR A 508 9.23 -31.45 -42.87
C THR A 508 10.30 -31.26 -43.95
N HIS A 509 11.51 -30.83 -43.55
CA HIS A 509 12.61 -30.47 -44.45
C HIS A 509 13.91 -31.26 -44.23
N GLY A 510 13.89 -32.27 -43.34
CA GLY A 510 15.04 -33.18 -43.11
C GLY A 510 16.25 -32.59 -42.41
N GLY A 511 16.17 -31.34 -41.95
CA GLY A 511 17.22 -30.64 -41.21
C GLY A 511 16.91 -30.47 -39.73
N PRO A 512 17.70 -29.70 -38.99
CA PRO A 512 17.41 -29.35 -37.59
C PRO A 512 16.03 -28.75 -37.42
N PRO A 513 15.28 -29.05 -36.33
CA PRO A 513 13.95 -28.48 -36.09
C PRO A 513 13.98 -26.96 -36.03
N ARG A 514 13.23 -26.31 -36.91
CA ARG A 514 13.07 -24.86 -36.89
C ARG A 514 12.16 -24.45 -35.72
N THR A 515 12.76 -23.79 -34.77
CA THR A 515 12.10 -23.47 -33.48
C THR A 515 11.96 -21.97 -33.30
N LEU A 516 10.74 -21.51 -33.02
CA LEU A 516 10.51 -20.14 -32.63
C LEU A 516 10.59 -20.02 -31.10
N LEU A 517 11.47 -19.16 -30.61
CA LEU A 517 11.44 -18.69 -29.21
C LEU A 517 10.79 -17.31 -29.19
N MET A 518 9.76 -17.11 -28.35
CA MET A 518 9.01 -15.87 -28.27
C MET A 518 9.22 -15.20 -26.90
N CYS A 519 9.55 -13.92 -26.93
CA CYS A 519 9.49 -13.11 -25.72
C CYS A 519 8.04 -12.90 -25.27
N GLU A 520 7.87 -12.74 -23.99
CA GLU A 520 6.61 -12.41 -23.34
C GLU A 520 6.87 -11.49 -22.16
N GLN A 521 5.81 -10.83 -21.65
CA GLN A 521 5.86 -9.97 -20.48
C GLN A 521 6.86 -8.78 -20.57
N GLY A 522 7.69 -8.57 -19.53
CA GLY A 522 8.58 -7.44 -19.40
C GLY A 522 9.88 -7.53 -20.23
N LEU A 523 10.54 -6.39 -20.42
CA LEU A 523 11.87 -6.35 -21.05
C LEU A 523 12.93 -7.11 -20.21
N GLY A 524 12.82 -6.99 -18.88
CA GLY A 524 13.70 -7.67 -17.94
C GLY A 524 13.63 -9.19 -18.03
N ASP A 525 12.43 -9.74 -18.29
CA ASP A 525 12.22 -11.17 -18.50
C ASP A 525 12.97 -11.66 -19.73
N THR A 526 12.93 -10.92 -20.83
CA THR A 526 13.68 -11.26 -22.02
C THR A 526 15.19 -11.31 -21.73
N PHE A 527 15.74 -10.30 -21.03
CA PHE A 527 17.15 -10.30 -20.66
C PHE A 527 17.51 -11.50 -19.78
N MET A 528 16.69 -11.78 -18.79
CA MET A 528 16.94 -12.88 -17.85
C MET A 528 16.85 -14.24 -18.51
N PHE A 529 15.79 -14.52 -19.28
CA PHE A 529 15.52 -15.83 -19.87
C PHE A 529 16.31 -16.10 -21.17
N ALA A 530 16.92 -15.08 -21.80
CA ALA A 530 17.83 -15.25 -22.93
C ALA A 530 19.00 -16.21 -22.63
N ARG A 531 19.36 -16.41 -21.33
CA ARG A 531 20.36 -17.41 -20.92
C ARG A 531 20.06 -18.85 -21.36
N PHE A 532 18.80 -19.16 -21.63
CA PHE A 532 18.37 -20.47 -22.07
C PHE A 532 18.53 -20.69 -23.59
N VAL A 533 18.70 -19.64 -24.38
CA VAL A 533 18.86 -19.72 -25.84
C VAL A 533 20.04 -20.64 -26.22
N PRO A 534 21.24 -20.55 -25.61
CA PRO A 534 22.33 -21.48 -25.88
C PRO A 534 22.01 -22.94 -25.57
N LEU A 535 21.16 -23.19 -24.56
CA LEU A 535 20.77 -24.57 -24.18
C LEU A 535 19.79 -25.17 -25.21
N VAL A 536 18.98 -24.35 -25.86
CA VAL A 536 18.12 -24.80 -26.98
C VAL A 536 18.97 -25.10 -28.21
N LEU A 537 19.93 -24.21 -28.56
CA LEU A 537 20.90 -24.46 -29.65
C LEU A 537 21.67 -25.74 -29.43
N ALA A 538 22.17 -25.99 -28.21
CA ALA A 538 22.93 -27.19 -27.86
C ALA A 538 22.13 -28.50 -28.01
N ARG A 539 20.79 -28.40 -28.07
CA ARG A 539 19.89 -29.52 -28.39
C ARG A 539 19.68 -29.74 -29.88
N GLY A 540 20.39 -29.00 -30.74
CA GLY A 540 20.36 -29.17 -32.19
C GLY A 540 19.18 -28.50 -32.88
N PHE A 541 18.56 -27.47 -32.28
CA PHE A 541 17.49 -26.71 -32.90
C PHE A 541 18.05 -25.58 -33.79
N ASP A 542 17.38 -25.28 -34.89
CA ASP A 542 17.54 -24.06 -35.66
C ASP A 542 16.61 -22.99 -35.05
N VAL A 543 17.19 -22.01 -34.35
CA VAL A 543 16.47 -21.09 -33.51
C VAL A 543 16.22 -19.77 -34.22
N THR A 544 14.94 -19.36 -34.30
CA THR A 544 14.51 -17.99 -34.55
C THR A 544 14.04 -17.41 -33.24
N PHE A 545 14.58 -16.25 -32.82
CA PHE A 545 14.26 -15.58 -31.55
C PHE A 545 13.48 -14.29 -31.80
N ALA A 546 12.19 -14.30 -31.49
CA ALA A 546 11.30 -13.15 -31.62
C ALA A 546 11.29 -12.32 -30.32
N VAL A 547 11.75 -11.09 -30.37
CA VAL A 547 11.86 -10.15 -29.26
C VAL A 547 11.19 -8.81 -29.56
N LYS A 548 11.03 -7.94 -28.56
CA LYS A 548 10.55 -6.59 -28.78
C LYS A 548 11.57 -5.80 -29.62
N ARG A 549 11.08 -4.86 -30.47
CA ARG A 549 11.92 -4.13 -31.43
C ARG A 549 13.17 -3.51 -30.80
N SER A 550 13.03 -2.92 -29.60
CA SER A 550 14.15 -2.29 -28.90
C SER A 550 15.26 -3.28 -28.46
N GLN A 551 14.96 -4.58 -28.41
CA GLN A 551 15.90 -5.60 -27.96
C GLN A 551 16.62 -6.33 -29.10
N VAL A 552 16.14 -6.18 -30.36
CA VAL A 552 16.64 -6.94 -31.51
C VAL A 552 18.15 -6.78 -31.68
N ALA A 553 18.65 -5.56 -31.71
CA ALA A 553 20.07 -5.30 -31.97
C ALA A 553 20.98 -5.91 -30.89
N LEU A 554 20.60 -5.80 -29.61
CA LEU A 554 21.37 -6.38 -28.52
C LEU A 554 21.34 -7.91 -28.52
N MET A 555 20.18 -8.52 -28.80
CA MET A 555 20.06 -9.97 -28.88
C MET A 555 20.80 -10.54 -30.07
N GLN A 556 20.72 -9.90 -31.27
CA GLN A 556 21.47 -10.33 -32.45
C GLN A 556 22.98 -10.22 -32.23
N GLN A 557 23.45 -9.19 -31.54
CA GLN A 557 24.86 -9.04 -31.16
C GLN A 557 25.30 -10.13 -30.15
N SER A 558 24.42 -10.51 -29.25
CA SER A 558 24.74 -11.51 -28.21
C SER A 558 24.64 -12.94 -28.68
N PHE A 559 23.83 -13.22 -29.69
CA PHE A 559 23.59 -14.54 -30.25
C PHE A 559 23.76 -14.52 -31.80
N PRO A 560 24.98 -14.44 -32.31
CA PRO A 560 25.23 -14.25 -33.74
C PRO A 560 24.69 -15.41 -34.62
N ASP A 561 24.64 -16.62 -34.06
CA ASP A 561 24.16 -17.82 -34.74
C ASP A 561 22.64 -18.00 -34.69
N VAL A 562 21.92 -17.07 -34.08
CA VAL A 562 20.47 -17.07 -33.95
C VAL A 562 19.86 -16.03 -34.84
N LYS A 563 18.80 -16.38 -35.57
CA LYS A 563 18.00 -15.39 -36.30
C LYS A 563 17.13 -14.60 -35.33
N VAL A 564 17.51 -13.35 -35.02
CA VAL A 564 16.70 -12.48 -34.17
C VAL A 564 15.77 -11.60 -34.98
N ILE A 565 14.49 -11.59 -34.61
CA ILE A 565 13.43 -10.85 -35.31
C ILE A 565 12.56 -10.07 -34.33
N THR A 566 11.83 -9.08 -34.83
CA THR A 566 10.79 -8.40 -34.04
C THR A 566 9.54 -9.28 -33.94
N VAL A 567 8.90 -9.31 -32.78
CA VAL A 567 7.57 -9.93 -32.59
C VAL A 567 6.60 -9.42 -33.65
N GLY A 568 5.82 -10.34 -34.24
CA GLY A 568 4.96 -10.07 -35.40
C GLY A 568 5.58 -10.54 -36.71
N GLN A 569 6.89 -10.41 -36.95
CA GLN A 569 7.54 -10.87 -38.18
C GLN A 569 7.51 -12.41 -38.35
N HIS A 570 7.41 -13.18 -37.24
CA HIS A 570 7.29 -14.63 -37.24
C HIS A 570 5.99 -15.13 -37.88
N GLU A 571 4.96 -14.30 -38.00
CA GLU A 571 3.64 -14.68 -38.51
C GLU A 571 3.68 -15.09 -39.99
N ALA A 572 4.67 -14.61 -40.74
CA ALA A 572 4.90 -14.96 -42.13
C ALA A 572 5.86 -16.18 -42.28
N MET A 573 6.26 -16.84 -41.19
CA MET A 573 7.25 -17.92 -41.17
C MET A 573 6.60 -19.23 -40.72
N THR A 574 7.27 -20.33 -41.05
CA THR A 574 6.87 -21.68 -40.67
C THR A 574 7.90 -22.27 -39.70
N PHE A 575 7.43 -22.93 -38.67
CA PHE A 575 8.23 -23.55 -37.63
C PHE A 575 7.79 -25.01 -37.41
N ASP A 576 8.71 -25.87 -36.94
CA ASP A 576 8.39 -27.24 -36.57
C ASP A 576 7.87 -27.29 -35.12
N CYS A 577 8.32 -26.34 -34.28
CA CYS A 577 7.79 -26.12 -32.95
C CYS A 577 8.06 -24.70 -32.47
N TRP A 578 7.50 -24.32 -31.34
CA TRP A 578 7.74 -23.03 -30.71
C TRP A 578 7.77 -23.15 -29.19
N ALA A 579 8.37 -22.19 -28.51
CA ALA A 579 8.27 -22.03 -27.07
C ALA A 579 8.26 -20.55 -26.69
N ALA A 580 7.47 -20.21 -25.66
CA ALA A 580 7.60 -18.95 -24.97
C ALA A 580 8.83 -18.97 -24.03
N LEU A 581 9.48 -17.84 -23.81
CA LEU A 581 10.70 -17.82 -22.98
C LEU A 581 10.46 -18.35 -21.56
N TRP A 582 9.32 -18.04 -20.95
CA TRP A 582 8.96 -18.53 -19.62
C TRP A 582 8.61 -20.02 -19.57
N SER A 583 8.41 -20.68 -20.72
CA SER A 583 8.21 -22.12 -20.80
C SER A 583 9.53 -22.90 -20.91
N LEU A 584 10.64 -22.20 -21.20
CA LEU A 584 11.94 -22.84 -21.34
C LEU A 584 12.41 -23.53 -20.05
N PRO A 585 12.26 -22.95 -18.84
CA PRO A 585 12.65 -23.67 -17.62
C PRO A 585 11.93 -24.99 -17.44
N ALA A 586 10.62 -25.07 -17.69
CA ALA A 586 9.85 -26.31 -17.61
C ALA A 586 10.32 -27.31 -18.69
N ALA A 587 10.44 -26.85 -19.96
CA ALA A 587 10.89 -27.69 -21.09
C ALA A 587 12.33 -28.22 -20.93
N LEU A 588 13.18 -27.45 -20.24
CA LEU A 588 14.58 -27.79 -19.97
C LEU A 588 14.78 -28.59 -18.67
N GLY A 589 13.72 -28.76 -17.86
CA GLY A 589 13.79 -29.41 -16.56
C GLY A 589 14.62 -28.61 -15.53
N ILE A 590 14.50 -27.29 -15.53
CA ILE A 590 15.28 -26.43 -14.64
C ILE A 590 14.76 -26.55 -13.22
N THR A 591 15.67 -26.78 -12.30
CA THR A 591 15.51 -26.78 -10.86
C THR A 591 16.49 -25.79 -10.26
N LEU A 592 16.41 -25.50 -8.97
CA LEU A 592 17.40 -24.65 -8.28
C LEU A 592 18.82 -25.26 -8.38
N ALA A 593 18.92 -26.58 -8.34
CA ALA A 593 20.21 -27.29 -8.37
C ALA A 593 20.93 -27.26 -9.74
N ASN A 594 20.18 -27.16 -10.83
CA ASN A 594 20.75 -27.12 -12.19
C ASN A 594 20.53 -25.80 -12.93
N LEU A 595 20.09 -24.76 -12.19
CA LEU A 595 19.87 -23.45 -12.76
C LEU A 595 21.17 -22.89 -13.36
N PRO A 596 21.22 -22.61 -14.70
CA PRO A 596 22.39 -21.95 -15.26
C PRO A 596 22.48 -20.51 -14.81
N ALA A 597 23.55 -20.19 -14.07
CA ALA A 597 23.83 -18.84 -13.60
C ALA A 597 25.16 -18.34 -14.14
N PRO A 598 25.32 -18.18 -15.48
CA PRO A 598 26.54 -17.65 -16.06
C PRO A 598 26.73 -16.19 -15.57
N SER A 599 27.98 -15.84 -15.32
CA SER A 599 28.31 -14.47 -14.93
C SER A 599 28.02 -13.45 -16.04
N ARG A 600 28.07 -13.89 -17.31
CA ARG A 600 27.80 -13.08 -18.49
C ARG A 600 27.24 -13.94 -19.62
N PHE A 601 26.19 -13.48 -20.32
CA PHE A 601 25.60 -14.13 -21.50
C PHE A 601 25.05 -13.14 -22.54
N LEU A 602 24.98 -11.85 -22.23
CA LEU A 602 24.81 -10.80 -23.23
C LEU A 602 26.14 -10.11 -23.53
N GLN A 603 26.29 -9.63 -24.76
CA GLN A 603 27.54 -9.08 -25.26
C GLN A 603 27.38 -7.59 -25.66
N THR A 604 28.45 -6.83 -25.48
CA THR A 604 28.57 -5.43 -25.92
C THR A 604 29.66 -5.32 -26.96
N ARG A 605 29.63 -4.26 -27.79
CA ARG A 605 30.72 -3.94 -28.70
C ARG A 605 31.80 -3.19 -27.95
N ALA A 606 33.05 -3.64 -28.08
CA ALA A 606 34.20 -3.02 -27.40
C ALA A 606 34.35 -1.54 -27.73
N GLU A 607 34.07 -1.14 -28.96
CA GLU A 607 34.08 0.24 -29.43
C GLU A 607 33.06 1.15 -28.73
N ASP A 608 31.85 0.64 -28.50
CA ASP A 608 30.82 1.37 -27.79
C ASP A 608 31.18 1.56 -26.32
N VAL A 609 31.70 0.50 -25.69
CA VAL A 609 32.19 0.56 -24.29
C VAL A 609 33.34 1.54 -24.14
N ALA A 610 34.31 1.54 -25.10
CA ALA A 610 35.43 2.48 -25.10
C ALA A 610 34.94 3.93 -25.14
N ARG A 611 33.98 4.25 -26.03
CA ARG A 611 33.38 5.60 -26.10
C ARG A 611 32.74 6.04 -24.76
N TRP A 612 32.02 5.15 -24.10
CA TRP A 612 31.42 5.48 -22.82
C TRP A 612 32.50 5.65 -21.72
N ARG A 613 33.56 4.86 -21.73
CA ARG A 613 34.70 5.03 -20.79
C ARG A 613 35.40 6.36 -20.98
N GLU A 614 35.60 6.82 -22.20
CA GLU A 614 36.16 8.14 -22.51
C GLU A 614 35.27 9.28 -22.00
N ARG A 615 33.95 9.18 -22.22
CA ARG A 615 33.00 10.18 -21.69
C ARG A 615 33.02 10.25 -20.15
N LEU A 616 33.06 9.11 -19.49
CA LEU A 616 33.16 9.03 -18.03
C LEU A 616 34.49 9.61 -17.52
N ALA A 617 35.59 9.32 -18.19
CA ALA A 617 36.91 9.87 -17.84
C ALA A 617 36.96 11.39 -18.00
N ALA A 618 36.35 11.96 -19.05
CA ALA A 618 36.27 13.40 -19.28
C ALA A 618 35.53 14.14 -18.16
N VAL A 619 34.45 13.54 -17.64
CA VAL A 619 33.71 14.12 -16.50
C VAL A 619 34.54 14.07 -15.22
N ALA A 620 35.23 12.96 -14.93
CA ALA A 620 36.09 12.83 -13.78
C ALA A 620 37.26 13.84 -13.81
N ALA A 621 37.85 14.09 -14.98
CA ALA A 621 38.89 15.07 -15.17
C ALA A 621 38.41 16.53 -14.99
N GLY A 622 37.17 16.86 -15.43
CA GLY A 622 36.58 18.19 -15.26
C GLY A 622 36.19 18.50 -13.81
N SER A 623 36.02 17.49 -12.97
CA SER A 623 35.73 17.62 -11.52
C SER A 623 36.97 17.88 -10.68
N GLN A 624 38.19 17.66 -11.21
CA GLN A 624 39.47 17.77 -10.49
C GLN A 624 40.12 19.16 -10.56
N THR A 625 39.44 20.27 -10.81
CA THR A 625 40.00 21.60 -10.73
C THR A 625 40.10 22.13 -9.30
N ARG A 626 40.80 21.41 -8.43
CA ARG A 626 41.47 21.93 -7.24
C ARG A 626 42.95 21.62 -7.34
N PRO A 627 43.87 22.61 -7.32
CA PRO A 627 45.29 22.32 -7.34
C PRO A 627 45.67 21.59 -6.04
N SER A 628 46.20 20.36 -6.19
CA SER A 628 46.94 19.69 -5.14
C SER A 628 48.22 20.50 -4.85
N PRO A 629 48.59 20.79 -3.59
CA PRO A 629 49.90 21.35 -3.30
C PRO A 629 50.98 20.31 -3.67
N ALA A 630 52.04 20.82 -4.31
CA ALA A 630 53.16 20.05 -4.81
C ALA A 630 53.67 19.05 -3.76
N ALA A 631 53.77 17.80 -4.14
CA ALA A 631 54.36 16.73 -3.33
C ALA A 631 55.87 16.91 -3.31
N ASP A 632 56.40 17.15 -2.11
CA ASP A 632 57.83 17.07 -1.82
C ASP A 632 58.22 15.58 -1.70
N SER A 633 59.21 15.17 -2.49
CA SER A 633 59.65 13.80 -2.66
C SER A 633 60.64 13.44 -1.53
N SER A 634 60.15 12.80 -0.46
CA SER A 634 60.96 11.87 0.34
C SER A 634 60.15 11.30 1.51
N ALA A 635 59.60 10.09 1.40
CA ALA A 635 59.56 9.10 2.50
C ALA A 635 58.85 7.81 2.03
N VAL A 636 59.61 6.74 1.97
CA VAL A 636 59.10 5.36 1.89
C VAL A 636 58.43 5.00 3.22
N ARG A 637 57.13 5.00 3.27
CA ARG A 637 56.27 4.24 4.21
C ARG A 637 54.96 3.96 3.50
N GLY A 638 54.41 2.74 3.67
CA GLY A 638 53.23 2.25 2.98
C GLY A 638 52.14 3.32 2.93
N GLU A 639 51.86 3.81 1.75
CA GLU A 639 50.77 4.76 1.50
C GLU A 639 49.44 4.11 1.81
N PRO A 640 48.51 4.78 2.52
CA PRO A 640 47.13 4.34 2.54
C PRO A 640 46.64 4.40 1.09
N VAL A 641 46.11 3.29 0.60
CA VAL A 641 45.44 3.21 -0.71
C VAL A 641 44.37 4.29 -0.71
N GLU A 642 44.53 5.35 -1.54
CA GLU A 642 43.50 6.36 -1.69
C GLU A 642 42.19 5.67 -2.08
N PRO A 643 41.04 6.05 -1.46
CA PRO A 643 39.75 5.46 -1.76
C PRO A 643 39.45 5.61 -3.25
N ARG A 644 39.19 4.50 -3.93
CA ARG A 644 38.92 4.49 -5.37
C ARG A 644 37.52 5.04 -5.66
N ALA A 645 37.43 6.16 -6.38
CA ALA A 645 36.18 6.68 -6.87
C ALA A 645 35.51 5.68 -7.86
N LEU A 646 34.28 5.27 -7.58
CA LEU A 646 33.51 4.37 -8.43
C LEU A 646 32.63 5.16 -9.41
N ARG A 647 32.40 4.55 -10.58
CA ARG A 647 31.38 5.00 -11.57
C ARG A 647 30.15 4.15 -11.35
N ILE A 648 29.06 4.77 -10.90
CA ILE A 648 27.85 4.08 -10.41
C ILE A 648 26.64 4.46 -11.24
N GLY A 649 25.97 3.46 -11.79
CA GLY A 649 24.69 3.62 -12.47
C GLY A 649 23.53 3.51 -11.49
N LEU A 650 22.51 4.39 -11.61
CA LEU A 650 21.37 4.45 -10.70
C LEU A 650 20.04 4.21 -11.40
N VAL A 651 19.18 3.39 -10.77
CA VAL A 651 17.75 3.25 -11.06
C VAL A 651 16.97 3.19 -9.76
N TRP A 652 16.02 4.10 -9.55
CA TRP A 652 15.29 4.21 -8.28
C TRP A 652 13.77 4.11 -8.40
N GLN A 653 13.24 4.14 -9.65
CA GLN A 653 11.81 4.15 -9.88
C GLN A 653 11.42 3.13 -10.96
N GLY A 654 10.37 2.34 -10.68
CA GLY A 654 9.75 1.46 -11.67
C GLY A 654 8.88 2.25 -12.66
N GLN A 655 8.71 1.75 -13.88
CA GLN A 655 7.72 2.32 -14.80
C GLN A 655 6.32 1.96 -14.32
N PHE A 656 5.46 2.96 -14.18
CA PHE A 656 4.06 2.79 -13.83
C PHE A 656 3.26 2.42 -15.09
N ALA A 657 2.78 1.19 -15.16
CA ALA A 657 1.73 0.79 -16.07
C ALA A 657 0.44 0.65 -15.27
N GLY A 658 -0.34 1.74 -15.15
CA GLY A 658 -1.62 1.74 -14.45
C GLY A 658 -1.53 1.90 -12.91
N GLN A 659 -2.61 1.53 -12.21
CA GLN A 659 -2.75 1.68 -10.75
C GLN A 659 -2.16 0.49 -9.95
N ASP A 660 -1.06 -0.11 -10.41
CA ASP A 660 -0.44 -1.24 -9.72
C ASP A 660 0.38 -0.76 -8.51
N ASN A 661 -0.18 -0.90 -7.31
CA ASN A 661 0.46 -0.54 -6.05
C ASN A 661 1.79 -1.28 -5.83
N GLN A 662 1.94 -2.53 -6.31
CA GLN A 662 3.20 -3.28 -6.17
C GLN A 662 4.35 -2.64 -6.95
N MET A 663 4.05 -1.99 -8.08
CA MET A 663 5.04 -1.23 -8.85
C MET A 663 5.45 0.06 -8.12
N ALA A 664 4.51 0.71 -7.43
CA ALA A 664 4.79 1.88 -6.61
C ALA A 664 5.66 1.52 -5.39
N GLU A 665 5.35 0.42 -4.69
CA GLU A 665 6.04 -0.03 -3.48
C GLU A 665 7.52 -0.38 -3.69
N ARG A 666 7.91 -0.80 -4.89
CA ARG A 666 9.33 -1.07 -5.20
C ARG A 666 10.15 0.18 -5.56
N SER A 667 9.49 1.32 -5.74
CA SER A 667 10.16 2.59 -6.06
C SER A 667 10.67 3.25 -4.78
N ILE A 668 11.86 3.83 -4.87
CA ILE A 668 12.47 4.58 -3.78
C ILE A 668 12.11 6.05 -3.97
N PRO A 669 11.64 6.75 -2.92
CA PRO A 669 11.41 8.19 -2.98
C PRO A 669 12.64 8.95 -3.50
N PRO A 670 12.51 9.81 -4.51
CA PRO A 670 13.66 10.51 -5.13
C PRO A 670 14.54 11.24 -4.11
N ARG A 671 13.96 11.83 -3.07
CA ARG A 671 14.67 12.51 -2.00
C ARG A 671 15.65 11.60 -1.24
N LEU A 672 15.28 10.34 -1.01
CA LEU A 672 16.13 9.39 -0.31
C LEU A 672 17.31 8.97 -1.17
N MET A 673 17.09 8.74 -2.47
CA MET A 673 18.15 8.47 -3.41
C MET A 673 19.10 9.67 -3.58
N GLN A 674 18.56 10.89 -3.60
CA GLN A 674 19.34 12.12 -3.62
C GLN A 674 20.27 12.21 -2.41
N ARG A 675 19.80 11.91 -1.19
CA ARG A 675 20.62 11.88 0.03
C ARG A 675 21.77 10.86 -0.09
N LEU A 676 21.53 9.68 -0.65
CA LEU A 676 22.57 8.69 -0.90
C LEU A 676 23.66 9.27 -1.81
N VAL A 677 23.28 9.90 -2.92
CA VAL A 677 24.22 10.53 -3.87
C VAL A 677 25.02 11.66 -3.22
N GLU A 678 24.35 12.50 -2.42
CA GLU A 678 24.97 13.64 -1.74
C GLU A 678 25.93 13.21 -0.62
N ALA A 679 25.67 12.07 0.02
CA ALA A 679 26.52 11.49 1.07
C ALA A 679 27.81 10.87 0.52
N HIS A 680 27.89 10.61 -0.80
CA HIS A 680 29.02 9.98 -1.47
C HIS A 680 29.51 10.81 -2.69
N PRO A 681 29.97 12.05 -2.47
CA PRO A 681 30.36 12.97 -3.56
C PRO A 681 31.66 12.54 -4.26
N GLU A 682 32.41 11.59 -3.71
CA GLU A 682 33.62 11.01 -4.26
C GLU A 682 33.38 10.15 -5.49
N HIS A 683 32.15 9.63 -5.67
CA HIS A 683 31.78 8.76 -6.78
C HIS A 683 31.23 9.54 -7.98
N THR A 684 31.32 8.94 -9.16
CA THR A 684 30.66 9.44 -10.38
C THR A 684 29.31 8.73 -10.54
N TRP A 685 28.22 9.48 -10.40
CA TRP A 685 26.88 8.96 -10.48
C TRP A 685 26.25 9.18 -11.86
N VAL A 686 25.68 8.14 -12.45
CA VAL A 686 25.07 8.17 -13.78
C VAL A 686 23.65 7.65 -13.73
N SER A 687 22.70 8.39 -14.25
CA SER A 687 21.29 7.95 -14.37
C SER A 687 21.17 6.87 -15.46
N LEU A 688 20.60 5.75 -15.07
CA LEU A 688 20.08 4.71 -15.98
C LEU A 688 18.54 4.70 -15.97
N GLN A 689 17.94 5.72 -15.38
CA GLN A 689 16.51 5.85 -15.13
C GLN A 689 15.80 6.45 -16.33
N HIS A 690 15.17 5.61 -17.16
CA HIS A 690 14.30 6.06 -18.24
C HIS A 690 12.86 6.29 -17.74
N GLY A 691 12.20 7.32 -18.29
CA GLY A 691 10.76 7.56 -18.11
C GLY A 691 10.34 8.14 -16.74
N ALA A 692 11.30 8.62 -15.93
CA ALA A 692 11.03 9.34 -14.71
C ALA A 692 11.74 10.70 -14.68
N PRO A 693 11.27 11.69 -13.90
CA PRO A 693 11.98 12.94 -13.70
C PRO A 693 13.39 12.70 -13.14
N PRO A 694 14.40 13.50 -13.55
CA PRO A 694 15.73 13.41 -12.98
C PRO A 694 15.71 13.76 -11.48
N LEU A 695 16.70 13.25 -10.75
CA LEU A 695 16.90 13.66 -9.36
C LEU A 695 17.24 15.17 -9.30
N ALA A 696 16.72 15.85 -8.29
CA ALA A 696 16.95 17.28 -8.08
C ALA A 696 18.37 17.57 -7.53
N THR A 697 19.41 16.97 -8.14
CA THR A 697 20.81 17.17 -7.77
C THR A 697 21.66 17.20 -9.03
N ALA A 698 22.56 18.19 -9.10
CA ALA A 698 23.53 18.32 -10.21
C ALA A 698 24.64 17.25 -10.18
N LYS A 699 24.67 16.38 -9.14
CA LYS A 699 25.72 15.35 -8.98
C LYS A 699 25.44 14.09 -9.82
N VAL A 700 24.24 13.91 -10.34
CA VAL A 700 23.89 12.77 -11.20
C VAL A 700 23.93 13.19 -12.66
N ILE A 701 24.76 12.51 -13.41
CA ILE A 701 24.88 12.71 -14.86
C ILE A 701 23.71 11.99 -15.53
N ASP A 702 22.93 12.72 -16.32
CA ASP A 702 21.83 12.15 -17.11
C ASP A 702 22.22 12.06 -18.58
N TRP A 703 22.43 10.82 -19.04
CA TRP A 703 22.65 10.49 -20.45
C TRP A 703 21.56 9.58 -20.99
N THR A 704 20.38 9.59 -20.40
CA THR A 704 19.26 8.72 -20.83
C THR A 704 18.83 8.96 -22.28
N ALA A 705 18.95 10.18 -22.79
CA ALA A 705 18.69 10.50 -24.19
C ALA A 705 19.62 9.76 -25.17
N ASP A 706 20.86 9.44 -24.76
CA ASP A 706 21.85 8.73 -25.58
C ASP A 706 21.77 7.20 -25.40
N THR A 707 20.99 6.71 -24.45
CA THR A 707 20.87 5.29 -24.10
C THR A 707 19.47 4.72 -24.37
N VAL A 708 18.72 5.32 -25.30
CA VAL A 708 17.41 4.84 -25.73
C VAL A 708 17.49 3.43 -26.36
N GLU A 709 18.56 3.15 -27.12
CA GLU A 709 18.83 1.83 -27.65
C GLU A 709 19.53 0.94 -26.62
N PHE A 710 19.05 -0.28 -26.43
CA PHE A 710 19.65 -1.20 -25.42
C PHE A 710 21.10 -1.57 -25.70
N THR A 711 21.59 -1.47 -26.91
CA THR A 711 23.02 -1.63 -27.23
C THR A 711 23.86 -0.55 -26.58
N GLN A 712 23.38 0.70 -26.55
CA GLN A 712 24.07 1.82 -25.93
C GLN A 712 23.93 1.79 -24.40
N MET A 713 22.75 1.45 -23.90
CA MET A 713 22.55 1.24 -22.45
C MET A 713 23.43 0.10 -21.91
N ALA A 714 23.52 -1.01 -22.65
CA ALA A 714 24.39 -2.14 -22.30
C ALA A 714 25.88 -1.73 -22.31
N ALA A 715 26.32 -0.95 -23.30
CA ALA A 715 27.71 -0.47 -23.38
C ALA A 715 28.04 0.53 -22.27
N LEU A 716 27.09 1.41 -21.89
CA LEU A 716 27.27 2.28 -20.72
C LEU A 716 27.38 1.45 -19.44
N ILE A 717 26.46 0.49 -19.20
CA ILE A 717 26.52 -0.41 -18.04
C ILE A 717 27.86 -1.14 -17.96
N ASP A 718 28.40 -1.63 -19.07
CA ASP A 718 29.68 -2.31 -19.15
C ASP A 718 30.90 -1.38 -18.91
N ALA A 719 30.70 -0.07 -18.98
CA ALA A 719 31.70 0.93 -18.67
C ALA A 719 31.67 1.39 -17.19
N LEU A 720 30.64 1.01 -16.44
CA LEU A 720 30.47 1.34 -15.01
C LEU A 720 31.15 0.29 -14.11
N ASP A 721 31.46 0.69 -12.88
CA ASP A 721 32.03 -0.19 -11.85
C ASP A 721 30.95 -0.88 -11.01
N LEU A 722 29.77 -0.27 -10.90
CA LEU A 722 28.64 -0.73 -10.11
C LEU A 722 27.31 -0.22 -10.69
N VAL A 723 26.28 -1.04 -10.65
CA VAL A 723 24.89 -0.62 -10.88
C VAL A 723 24.10 -0.79 -9.60
N ILE A 724 23.47 0.28 -9.13
CA ILE A 724 22.53 0.26 -7.99
C ILE A 724 21.13 0.46 -8.57
N SER A 725 20.25 -0.53 -8.39
CA SER A 725 18.93 -0.52 -9.00
C SER A 725 17.91 -1.16 -8.07
N ILE A 726 16.68 -0.68 -8.13
CA ILE A 726 15.53 -1.48 -7.67
C ILE A 726 15.29 -2.62 -8.67
N ASP A 727 14.33 -3.51 -8.38
CA ASP A 727 13.92 -4.59 -9.28
C ASP A 727 13.34 -4.04 -10.59
N THR A 728 14.19 -3.99 -11.63
CA THR A 728 13.85 -3.43 -12.96
C THR A 728 14.56 -4.18 -14.08
N GLY A 729 14.13 -3.90 -15.33
CA GLY A 729 14.81 -4.38 -16.53
C GLY A 729 16.30 -4.02 -16.61
N ALA A 730 16.69 -2.87 -16.06
CA ALA A 730 18.09 -2.44 -16.02
C ALA A 730 18.94 -3.33 -15.10
N ALA A 731 18.41 -3.76 -13.95
CA ALA A 731 19.08 -4.70 -13.07
C ALA A 731 19.33 -6.05 -13.77
N HIS A 732 18.33 -6.58 -14.49
CA HIS A 732 18.45 -7.81 -15.24
C HIS A 732 19.40 -7.68 -16.44
N LEU A 733 19.41 -6.52 -17.10
CA LEU A 733 20.38 -6.24 -18.16
C LEU A 733 21.81 -6.19 -17.61
N ALA A 734 22.04 -5.48 -16.50
CA ALA A 734 23.33 -5.41 -15.84
C ALA A 734 23.84 -6.80 -15.43
N ALA A 735 22.99 -7.60 -14.82
CA ALA A 735 23.32 -8.98 -14.47
C ALA A 735 23.63 -9.86 -15.69
N ALA A 736 22.89 -9.72 -16.78
CA ALA A 736 23.13 -10.48 -18.02
C ALA A 736 24.45 -10.09 -18.69
N LEU A 737 24.91 -8.86 -18.49
CA LEU A 737 26.22 -8.35 -18.91
C LEU A 737 27.35 -8.71 -17.94
N GLY A 738 27.06 -9.30 -16.79
CA GLY A 738 28.05 -9.62 -15.79
C GLY A 738 28.55 -8.43 -14.96
N ALA A 739 27.85 -7.30 -15.04
CA ALA A 739 28.16 -6.12 -14.25
C ALA A 739 27.85 -6.34 -12.77
N LYS A 740 28.68 -5.84 -11.87
CA LYS A 740 28.41 -5.82 -10.44
C LYS A 740 27.14 -5.03 -10.19
N THR A 741 26.12 -5.66 -9.58
CA THR A 741 24.79 -5.08 -9.46
C THR A 741 24.30 -5.20 -8.03
N TRP A 742 23.91 -4.09 -7.42
CA TRP A 742 23.22 -4.05 -6.13
C TRP A 742 21.74 -3.83 -6.37
N VAL A 743 20.92 -4.77 -5.89
CA VAL A 743 19.47 -4.71 -6.10
C VAL A 743 18.79 -4.38 -4.77
N LEU A 744 18.07 -3.27 -4.74
CA LEU A 744 17.33 -2.79 -3.59
C LEU A 744 15.91 -3.31 -3.69
N LEU A 745 15.52 -4.13 -2.71
CA LEU A 745 14.28 -4.89 -2.74
C LEU A 745 13.33 -4.47 -1.63
N ARG A 746 12.04 -4.44 -1.96
CA ARG A 746 11.00 -4.42 -0.93
C ARG A 746 11.03 -5.70 -0.09
N GLU A 747 10.38 -5.71 1.08
CA GLU A 747 10.33 -6.87 1.99
C GLU A 747 9.96 -8.15 1.25
N ALA A 748 8.80 -8.20 0.62
CA ALA A 748 8.39 -9.29 -0.25
C ALA A 748 8.85 -8.99 -1.69
N GLY A 749 10.11 -9.29 -1.98
CA GLY A 749 10.69 -9.16 -3.32
C GLY A 749 10.03 -10.08 -4.34
N ASP A 750 10.41 -9.91 -5.60
CA ASP A 750 10.03 -10.86 -6.64
C ASP A 750 10.65 -12.24 -6.37
N TRP A 751 9.99 -13.29 -6.78
CA TRP A 751 10.39 -14.70 -6.57
C TRP A 751 11.83 -14.99 -7.03
N ARG A 752 12.35 -14.28 -8.02
CA ARG A 752 13.72 -14.43 -8.58
C ARG A 752 14.79 -14.20 -7.54
N TYR A 753 14.50 -13.37 -6.55
CA TYR A 753 15.46 -13.01 -5.51
C TYR A 753 15.35 -13.88 -4.26
N GLY A 754 14.40 -14.83 -4.23
CA GLY A 754 14.13 -15.64 -3.06
C GLY A 754 13.51 -14.84 -1.90
N VAL A 755 13.30 -15.50 -0.78
CA VAL A 755 12.59 -14.94 0.39
C VAL A 755 13.51 -14.25 1.39
N SER A 756 14.80 -14.51 1.36
CA SER A 756 15.80 -14.00 2.31
C SER A 756 17.21 -14.03 1.71
N GLY A 757 18.18 -13.51 2.45
CA GLY A 757 19.60 -13.50 2.05
C GLY A 757 19.95 -12.30 1.15
N ASP A 758 21.23 -12.18 0.88
CA ASP A 758 21.87 -11.10 0.14
C ASP A 758 22.43 -11.51 -1.23
N THR A 759 22.17 -12.74 -1.65
CA THR A 759 22.61 -13.31 -2.93
C THR A 759 21.44 -13.69 -3.82
N CYS A 760 21.68 -13.75 -5.13
CA CYS A 760 20.66 -14.12 -6.11
C CYS A 760 21.08 -15.40 -6.83
N ALA A 761 20.26 -16.46 -6.76
CA ALA A 761 20.52 -17.72 -7.45
C ALA A 761 20.61 -17.58 -8.98
N TRP A 762 19.95 -16.56 -9.54
CA TRP A 762 19.93 -16.29 -10.98
C TRP A 762 21.16 -15.52 -11.47
N SER A 763 21.92 -14.85 -10.60
CA SER A 763 23.09 -14.08 -11.01
C SER A 763 24.11 -13.96 -9.88
N PRO A 764 25.34 -14.46 -10.08
CA PRO A 764 26.39 -14.35 -9.08
C PRO A 764 26.93 -12.92 -8.92
N THR A 765 26.58 -12.00 -9.82
CA THR A 765 27.01 -10.60 -9.79
C THR A 765 26.03 -9.68 -9.06
N MET A 766 24.89 -10.22 -8.62
CA MET A 766 23.89 -9.48 -7.84
C MET A 766 24.12 -9.64 -6.34
N GLN A 767 24.16 -8.51 -5.65
CA GLN A 767 24.03 -8.41 -4.19
C GLN A 767 22.70 -7.75 -3.86
N LEU A 768 21.98 -8.29 -2.87
CA LEU A 768 20.62 -7.90 -2.54
C LEU A 768 20.59 -7.10 -1.23
N PHE A 769 19.88 -5.99 -1.23
CA PHE A 769 19.58 -5.18 -0.07
C PHE A 769 18.08 -5.13 0.12
N ARG A 770 17.56 -5.66 1.23
CA ARG A 770 16.12 -5.86 1.44
C ARG A 770 15.57 -4.93 2.51
N GLN A 771 14.35 -4.44 2.30
CA GLN A 771 13.57 -3.83 3.37
C GLN A 771 13.31 -4.85 4.49
N ASP A 772 13.16 -4.33 5.70
CA ASP A 772 12.63 -5.04 6.85
C ASP A 772 11.08 -5.11 6.79
N ARG A 773 10.48 -5.72 7.82
CA ARG A 773 9.01 -5.80 7.95
C ARG A 773 8.33 -4.43 8.03
N ALA A 774 9.05 -3.39 8.46
CA ALA A 774 8.52 -2.04 8.49
C ALA A 774 8.43 -1.39 7.09
N ARG A 775 8.99 -2.06 6.07
CA ARG A 775 8.94 -1.64 4.65
C ARG A 775 9.53 -0.27 4.38
N ARG A 776 10.61 0.07 5.09
CA ARG A 776 11.31 1.34 4.98
C ARG A 776 12.52 1.24 4.06
N TRP A 777 12.75 2.30 3.30
CA TRP A 777 13.92 2.41 2.44
C TRP A 777 15.16 2.98 3.16
N GLU A 778 14.99 3.74 4.25
CA GLU A 778 16.09 4.36 4.99
C GLU A 778 17.11 3.35 5.51
N PRO A 779 16.74 2.24 6.16
CA PRO A 779 17.69 1.22 6.58
C PRO A 779 18.41 0.55 5.40
N VAL A 780 17.69 0.33 4.29
CA VAL A 780 18.28 -0.24 3.07
C VAL A 780 19.37 0.68 2.53
N LEU A 781 19.09 1.98 2.41
CA LEU A 781 20.05 2.97 1.91
C LEU A 781 21.20 3.21 2.89
N ALA A 782 20.99 3.09 4.19
CA ALA A 782 22.05 3.09 5.19
C ALA A 782 23.02 1.92 4.98
N SER A 783 22.51 0.70 4.77
CA SER A 783 23.32 -0.48 4.44
C SER A 783 24.06 -0.34 3.11
N VAL A 784 23.42 0.25 2.09
CA VAL A 784 24.06 0.59 0.81
C VAL A 784 25.20 1.59 1.01
N SER A 785 24.97 2.65 1.81
CA SER A 785 25.98 3.65 2.12
C SER A 785 27.19 3.06 2.87
N GLU A 786 26.93 2.15 3.81
CA GLU A 786 28.01 1.43 4.51
C GLU A 786 28.80 0.52 3.54
N ALA A 787 28.09 -0.22 2.68
CA ALA A 787 28.73 -1.07 1.67
C ALA A 787 29.54 -0.26 0.66
N LEU A 788 29.12 0.96 0.28
CA LEU A 788 29.92 1.87 -0.56
C LEU A 788 31.21 2.27 0.13
N ARG A 789 31.16 2.67 1.40
CA ARG A 789 32.37 3.01 2.18
C ARG A 789 33.35 1.85 2.29
N ALA A 790 32.85 0.62 2.36
CA ALA A 790 33.68 -0.59 2.38
C ALA A 790 34.33 -0.93 1.03
N GLN A 791 33.91 -0.32 -0.09
CA GLN A 791 34.48 -0.51 -1.43
C GLN A 791 35.61 0.53 -1.72
N THR A 792 35.62 1.61 -0.99
CA THR A 792 36.63 2.66 -1.06
C THR A 792 37.74 2.47 -0.01
#